data_efc44898a1655ee338e83a1724a3506d
#
_entry.id   efc44898a1655ee338e83a1724a3506d
#
_cell.length_a   1.000
_cell.length_b   1.000
_cell.length_c   1.000
_cell.angle_alpha   90.00
_cell.angle_beta   90.00
_cell.angle_gamma   90.00
#
_symmetry.space_group_name_H-M   'P 1'
#
loop_
_entity.id
_entity.type
_entity.pdbx_description
1 polymer ?
#
loop_
_entity_poly.entity_id
_entity_poly.type
_entity_poly.pdbx_seq_one_letter_code
_entity_poly.pdbx_strand_id
1 'polypeptide(L)'
;MAKATSTQKKSEFSDLTGHEFIEVIGAREHNLKNISVSFPRNKLVVITGISGSGKSSLAFDTIYAEGQRRYMESFSAYARSFIGNLERPDVDKINGLSPVISIEQKTTSRNPRSTVGTVTEIYDFMRLLFARAGEAYSYLSGEKMVRQSEEQILNGIFQHFNQKKLTLLAPVVRGRKGHYRELFVQIRKSGYSKVRIDEVVQDITAKMQLDRYKIHDIEIVIDRIVADEKDRYRIGQSVARSLKEGKGVMMLLEESGKAHHFSKFLMDPITGLSYDEPAPNLFSFNSPYGACPTCNGLGVVEEITEESVIPDKKLSIARGAILPLGEYRDIWIFKKVEAILKRHKLSLTTPIREIPKEVIKTLLYGDDVPVAVASVKYPGTEWNTRFEGIVNFLEKQRDDGSDVLKKWAEDFTITRTCPDCNGARLKRESLHFKIDNKNIAELSSLDIQALKKWFDRIEDRINEKQRIIATEILKEIRKRIGFLLDVGLEYLNLNRPLRTLSGGEAQRIRLATQIGTQLVGVLYILDEPSIGLHARDNVKLIKALKDLRDLGNSVVVVEHDKEMMLESDYIIDVGPGAGRHGGQVVAAGMPEKFLKNDGTTSKYLNGQLSILYSKQKRTGSGERLSLLGAAGNNLKNVDLNILLGTFTCITGVSGSGKSTLIHDTLFPILNKHFFNSHADPLAYKKIDGLKQIDKVIEVDQSPIGRTPRSNPVTYTGVFSEIRDLFTQMPESKIRGYKPGRFSFNVKGGRCETCEGAGLRLIEMEFLPDVYVICETCKGKRYNRETLEVRFKGKSVSDVLDMTVEEAVTFFENQPRILRKIDTLNDVGLGYISLGQHATTLSGGEAQRVKLATELSKRDTGKTLYILDEPTTGLHFQDISHLLDVLQKLVDKGNTVLVIEHNMDIIKSADYIIDLGPEGGEKGGQIIAQGTPEEVSINPASYTGRFLKQELI
;
A
#
# COMPACT_ATOMS: atom_id res chain seq x y z
N MET A 1 -30.54 -35.30 -53.99
CA MET A 1 -30.80 -35.84 -52.64
C MET A 1 -29.55 -36.57 -52.15
N ALA A 2 -28.77 -35.93 -51.33
CA ALA A 2 -27.67 -36.54 -50.58
C ALA A 2 -27.79 -36.01 -49.15
N LYS A 3 -28.14 -36.87 -48.22
CA LYS A 3 -28.20 -36.62 -46.77
C LYS A 3 -26.79 -36.49 -46.22
N ALA A 4 -26.49 -35.30 -45.74
CA ALA A 4 -25.33 -35.07 -44.90
C ALA A 4 -25.62 -35.59 -43.48
N THR A 5 -25.01 -36.67 -43.10
CA THR A 5 -24.98 -37.23 -41.74
C THR A 5 -23.94 -36.43 -40.94
N SER A 6 -24.38 -35.48 -40.12
CA SER A 6 -23.58 -34.87 -39.07
C SER A 6 -23.44 -35.85 -37.91
N THR A 7 -22.35 -36.56 -37.88
CA THR A 7 -21.91 -37.33 -36.69
C THR A 7 -21.43 -36.31 -35.65
N GLN A 8 -22.30 -35.88 -34.74
CA GLN A 8 -21.91 -35.31 -33.48
C GLN A 8 -21.10 -36.34 -32.71
N LYS A 9 -19.80 -36.06 -32.52
CA LYS A 9 -19.02 -36.73 -31.47
C LYS A 9 -19.69 -36.41 -30.14
N LYS A 10 -20.43 -37.34 -29.58
CA LYS A 10 -20.84 -37.34 -28.19
C LYS A 10 -19.57 -37.22 -27.36
N SER A 11 -19.43 -36.15 -26.57
CA SER A 11 -18.33 -36.05 -25.60
C SER A 11 -18.42 -37.22 -24.62
N GLU A 12 -17.27 -37.78 -24.23
CA GLU A 12 -17.13 -38.90 -23.26
C GLU A 12 -17.61 -38.52 -21.83
N PHE A 13 -18.30 -37.40 -21.65
CA PHE A 13 -18.80 -36.87 -20.37
C PHE A 13 -20.31 -37.09 -20.17
N SER A 14 -21.00 -37.93 -20.94
CA SER A 14 -22.47 -38.01 -20.92
C SER A 14 -23.06 -38.82 -19.74
N ASP A 15 -22.25 -39.32 -18.81
CA ASP A 15 -22.74 -40.17 -17.69
C ASP A 15 -22.60 -39.57 -16.29
N LEU A 16 -22.18 -38.26 -16.18
CA LEU A 16 -22.09 -37.55 -14.89
C LEU A 16 -23.29 -36.63 -14.73
N THR A 17 -23.96 -36.69 -13.60
CA THR A 17 -25.12 -35.87 -13.27
C THR A 17 -24.71 -34.40 -13.29
N GLY A 18 -25.46 -33.54 -13.97
CA GLY A 18 -25.12 -32.12 -14.27
C GLY A 18 -24.82 -31.17 -13.10
N HIS A 19 -24.66 -31.71 -11.88
CA HIS A 19 -24.25 -30.97 -10.66
C HIS A 19 -22.75 -31.07 -10.34
N GLU A 20 -21.98 -31.87 -11.06
CA GLU A 20 -20.54 -32.07 -10.81
C GLU A 20 -19.65 -31.11 -11.62
N PHE A 21 -20.19 -30.38 -12.57
CA PHE A 21 -19.46 -29.48 -13.48
C PHE A 21 -19.99 -28.06 -13.41
N ILE A 22 -19.09 -27.08 -13.65
CA ILE A 22 -19.44 -25.73 -14.06
C ILE A 22 -19.34 -25.71 -15.58
N GLU A 23 -20.43 -25.35 -16.23
CA GLU A 23 -20.54 -25.28 -17.69
C GLU A 23 -20.77 -23.85 -18.13
N VAL A 24 -19.84 -23.28 -18.86
CA VAL A 24 -19.97 -21.97 -19.52
C VAL A 24 -20.35 -22.23 -20.97
N ILE A 25 -21.44 -21.66 -21.45
CA ILE A 25 -21.99 -21.88 -22.78
C ILE A 25 -22.09 -20.53 -23.49
N GLY A 26 -21.43 -20.41 -24.65
CA GLY A 26 -21.56 -19.27 -25.55
C GLY A 26 -21.00 -17.97 -24.98
N ALA A 27 -19.83 -17.96 -24.35
CA ALA A 27 -19.20 -16.75 -23.84
C ALA A 27 -18.58 -15.92 -24.98
N ARG A 28 -18.90 -14.60 -25.02
CA ARG A 28 -18.48 -13.66 -26.07
C ARG A 28 -17.92 -12.34 -25.52
N GLU A 29 -17.62 -12.27 -24.22
CA GLU A 29 -17.03 -11.07 -23.62
C GLU A 29 -15.69 -10.71 -24.29
N HIS A 30 -15.50 -9.45 -24.59
CA HIS A 30 -14.29 -8.88 -25.21
C HIS A 30 -13.84 -9.64 -26.47
N ASN A 31 -12.74 -10.40 -26.35
CA ASN A 31 -12.19 -11.16 -27.48
C ASN A 31 -12.63 -12.63 -27.54
N LEU A 32 -13.49 -13.09 -26.64
CA LEU A 32 -13.98 -14.46 -26.62
C LEU A 32 -14.87 -14.75 -27.84
N LYS A 33 -14.61 -15.87 -28.53
CA LYS A 33 -15.25 -16.26 -29.80
C LYS A 33 -16.36 -17.28 -29.60
N ASN A 34 -17.43 -16.91 -28.85
CA ASN A 34 -18.54 -17.79 -28.58
C ASN A 34 -18.11 -19.16 -28.02
N ILE A 35 -17.27 -19.11 -27.00
CA ILE A 35 -16.67 -20.33 -26.45
C ILE A 35 -17.61 -21.03 -25.47
N SER A 36 -17.52 -22.35 -25.45
CA SER A 36 -18.17 -23.20 -24.45
C SER A 36 -17.12 -24.09 -23.80
N VAL A 37 -17.10 -24.10 -22.47
CA VAL A 37 -16.15 -24.89 -21.70
C VAL A 37 -16.80 -25.43 -20.44
N SER A 38 -16.45 -26.68 -20.09
CA SER A 38 -16.91 -27.34 -18.88
C SER A 38 -15.70 -27.77 -18.04
N PHE A 39 -15.78 -27.56 -16.73
CA PHE A 39 -14.73 -27.98 -15.80
C PHE A 39 -15.34 -28.47 -14.47
N PRO A 40 -14.66 -29.37 -13.75
CA PRO A 40 -15.21 -30.01 -12.55
C PRO A 40 -15.30 -29.07 -11.37
N ARG A 41 -16.37 -29.23 -10.56
CA ARG A 41 -16.53 -28.53 -9.27
C ARG A 41 -15.64 -29.17 -8.20
N ASN A 42 -15.39 -28.42 -7.12
CA ASN A 42 -14.56 -28.84 -5.98
C ASN A 42 -13.16 -29.31 -6.39
N LYS A 43 -12.60 -28.64 -7.40
CA LYS A 43 -11.28 -28.89 -7.96
C LYS A 43 -10.48 -27.60 -8.09
N LEU A 44 -9.16 -27.74 -8.14
CA LEU A 44 -8.24 -26.67 -8.49
C LEU A 44 -8.11 -26.63 -10.02
N VAL A 45 -8.65 -25.60 -10.63
CA VAL A 45 -8.68 -25.41 -12.10
C VAL A 45 -7.78 -24.24 -12.46
N VAL A 46 -6.84 -24.44 -13.37
CA VAL A 46 -5.97 -23.39 -13.89
C VAL A 46 -6.42 -22.97 -15.27
N ILE A 47 -6.67 -21.65 -15.45
CA ILE A 47 -6.91 -21.04 -16.76
C ILE A 47 -5.60 -20.39 -17.19
N THR A 48 -5.02 -20.88 -18.28
CA THR A 48 -3.74 -20.42 -18.83
C THR A 48 -3.85 -19.99 -20.29
N GLY A 49 -2.74 -19.55 -20.89
CA GLY A 49 -2.63 -19.13 -22.29
C GLY A 49 -1.82 -17.85 -22.46
N ILE A 50 -1.56 -17.43 -23.67
CA ILE A 50 -0.76 -16.26 -24.03
C ILE A 50 -1.38 -14.99 -23.43
N SER A 51 -0.57 -13.96 -23.12
CA SER A 51 -1.05 -12.65 -22.63
C SER A 51 -2.02 -12.05 -23.67
N GLY A 52 -3.17 -11.52 -23.19
CA GLY A 52 -4.23 -11.01 -24.08
C GLY A 52 -5.05 -12.08 -24.81
N SER A 53 -4.94 -13.37 -24.49
CA SER A 53 -5.72 -14.44 -25.14
C SER A 53 -7.20 -14.51 -24.71
N GLY A 54 -7.60 -13.83 -23.60
CA GLY A 54 -8.98 -13.83 -23.10
C GLY A 54 -9.18 -14.62 -21.81
N LYS A 55 -8.11 -14.96 -21.09
CA LYS A 55 -8.16 -15.66 -19.77
C LYS A 55 -9.00 -14.88 -18.74
N SER A 56 -8.63 -13.61 -18.54
CA SER A 56 -9.32 -12.74 -17.57
C SER A 56 -10.77 -12.48 -18.02
N SER A 57 -11.02 -12.35 -19.33
CA SER A 57 -12.37 -12.21 -19.87
C SER A 57 -13.24 -13.42 -19.55
N LEU A 58 -12.68 -14.66 -19.60
CA LEU A 58 -13.40 -15.85 -19.21
C LEU A 58 -13.61 -15.92 -17.69
N ALA A 59 -12.54 -15.73 -16.89
CA ALA A 59 -12.56 -15.91 -15.44
C ALA A 59 -13.33 -14.79 -14.72
N PHE A 60 -13.01 -13.52 -15.00
CA PHE A 60 -13.54 -12.37 -14.28
C PHE A 60 -14.74 -11.73 -14.99
N ASP A 61 -14.61 -11.37 -16.26
CA ASP A 61 -15.66 -10.65 -16.96
C ASP A 61 -16.86 -11.55 -17.32
N THR A 62 -16.68 -12.89 -17.34
CA THR A 62 -17.77 -13.86 -17.61
C THR A 62 -18.20 -14.60 -16.35
N ILE A 63 -17.33 -15.46 -15.77
CA ILE A 63 -17.73 -16.38 -14.69
C ILE A 63 -17.99 -15.61 -13.39
N TYR A 64 -17.05 -14.75 -12.99
CA TYR A 64 -17.21 -13.94 -11.76
C TYR A 64 -18.36 -12.95 -11.90
N ALA A 65 -18.43 -12.21 -13.01
CA ALA A 65 -19.46 -11.20 -13.23
C ALA A 65 -20.87 -11.80 -13.18
N GLU A 66 -21.09 -12.95 -13.82
CA GLU A 66 -22.39 -13.65 -13.77
C GLU A 66 -22.70 -14.20 -12.35
N GLY A 67 -21.68 -14.71 -11.64
CA GLY A 67 -21.85 -15.19 -10.26
C GLY A 67 -22.20 -14.05 -9.30
N GLN A 68 -21.54 -12.90 -9.44
CA GLN A 68 -21.84 -11.70 -8.67
C GLN A 68 -23.24 -11.16 -8.98
N ARG A 69 -23.60 -11.10 -10.26
CA ARG A 69 -24.93 -10.69 -10.70
C ARG A 69 -26.04 -11.54 -10.07
N ARG A 70 -25.91 -12.88 -10.10
CA ARG A 70 -26.88 -13.81 -9.49
C ARG A 70 -26.96 -13.64 -7.97
N TYR A 71 -25.84 -13.43 -7.31
CA TYR A 71 -25.82 -13.16 -5.87
C TYR A 71 -26.57 -11.87 -5.55
N MET A 72 -26.32 -10.80 -6.32
CA MET A 72 -27.01 -9.51 -6.16
C MET A 72 -28.51 -9.59 -6.44
N GLU A 73 -28.94 -10.44 -7.38
CA GLU A 73 -30.38 -10.68 -7.64
C GLU A 73 -31.12 -11.29 -6.44
N SER A 74 -30.40 -11.97 -5.55
CA SER A 74 -30.98 -12.52 -4.33
C SER A 74 -31.32 -11.46 -3.27
N PHE A 75 -30.81 -10.23 -3.42
CA PHE A 75 -31.07 -9.14 -2.48
C PHE A 75 -32.48 -8.54 -2.67
N SER A 76 -32.97 -7.88 -1.62
CA SER A 76 -34.22 -7.15 -1.68
C SER A 76 -34.21 -6.06 -2.75
N ALA A 77 -35.39 -5.70 -3.30
CA ALA A 77 -35.51 -4.62 -4.29
C ALA A 77 -34.93 -3.29 -3.78
N TYR A 78 -35.06 -3.04 -2.46
CA TYR A 78 -34.49 -1.86 -1.81
C TYR A 78 -32.95 -1.87 -1.86
N ALA A 79 -32.31 -2.97 -1.47
CA ALA A 79 -30.85 -3.09 -1.54
C ALA A 79 -30.32 -2.98 -2.98
N ARG A 80 -31.03 -3.57 -3.96
CA ARG A 80 -30.68 -3.46 -5.39
C ARG A 80 -30.73 -2.03 -5.93
N SER A 81 -31.66 -1.19 -5.44
CA SER A 81 -31.75 0.21 -5.87
C SER A 81 -30.54 1.06 -5.49
N PHE A 82 -29.82 0.69 -4.43
CA PHE A 82 -28.57 1.37 -4.03
C PHE A 82 -27.33 0.84 -4.74
N ILE A 83 -27.35 -0.44 -5.14
CA ILE A 83 -26.18 -1.11 -5.74
C ILE A 83 -26.12 -0.87 -7.26
N GLY A 84 -27.24 -0.52 -7.88
CA GLY A 84 -27.38 -0.39 -9.33
C GLY A 84 -27.58 -1.75 -10.02
N ASN A 85 -27.95 -1.72 -11.29
CA ASN A 85 -28.07 -2.91 -12.13
C ASN A 85 -26.67 -3.26 -12.67
N LEU A 86 -26.16 -4.42 -12.29
CA LEU A 86 -25.00 -5.02 -12.95
C LEU A 86 -25.42 -5.48 -14.35
N GLU A 87 -24.66 -5.08 -15.37
CA GLU A 87 -24.88 -5.57 -16.74
C GLU A 87 -24.64 -7.08 -16.77
N ARG A 88 -25.47 -7.79 -17.51
CA ARG A 88 -25.29 -9.21 -17.73
C ARG A 88 -24.14 -9.43 -18.69
N PRO A 89 -23.15 -10.26 -18.36
CA PRO A 89 -22.09 -10.57 -19.31
C PRO A 89 -22.65 -11.25 -20.56
N ASP A 90 -21.98 -11.05 -21.70
CA ASP A 90 -22.35 -11.64 -22.97
C ASP A 90 -22.03 -13.15 -22.99
N VAL A 91 -22.93 -13.90 -22.36
CA VAL A 91 -22.87 -15.36 -22.25
C VAL A 91 -24.28 -15.91 -22.34
N ASP A 92 -24.44 -17.03 -23.07
CA ASP A 92 -25.78 -17.65 -23.24
C ASP A 92 -26.26 -18.20 -21.89
N LYS A 93 -25.42 -19.04 -21.23
CA LYS A 93 -25.75 -19.67 -19.94
C LYS A 93 -24.52 -20.12 -19.19
N ILE A 94 -24.59 -20.07 -17.86
CA ILE A 94 -23.62 -20.74 -16.96
C ILE A 94 -24.39 -21.65 -16.01
N ASN A 95 -24.11 -22.95 -16.04
CA ASN A 95 -24.69 -23.95 -15.14
C ASN A 95 -23.71 -24.29 -14.01
N GLY A 96 -24.23 -24.81 -12.88
CA GLY A 96 -23.42 -25.32 -11.78
C GLY A 96 -22.67 -24.25 -10.96
N LEU A 97 -22.96 -22.96 -11.16
CA LEU A 97 -22.27 -21.86 -10.51
C LEU A 97 -22.64 -21.76 -9.02
N SER A 98 -21.62 -21.79 -8.16
CA SER A 98 -21.72 -21.52 -6.71
C SER A 98 -21.59 -20.02 -6.44
N PRO A 99 -21.84 -19.52 -5.20
CA PRO A 99 -21.44 -18.17 -4.81
C PRO A 99 -19.96 -17.94 -5.11
N VAL A 100 -19.64 -16.76 -5.68
CA VAL A 100 -18.30 -16.48 -6.23
C VAL A 100 -17.59 -15.42 -5.38
N ILE A 101 -16.32 -15.66 -5.09
CA ILE A 101 -15.42 -14.69 -4.45
C ILE A 101 -14.21 -14.49 -5.34
N SER A 102 -13.90 -13.24 -5.72
CA SER A 102 -12.68 -12.92 -6.45
C SER A 102 -11.58 -12.40 -5.53
N ILE A 103 -10.35 -12.79 -5.82
CA ILE A 103 -9.15 -12.32 -5.14
C ILE A 103 -8.21 -11.74 -6.20
N GLU A 104 -8.44 -10.45 -6.53
CA GLU A 104 -7.69 -9.73 -7.54
C GLU A 104 -6.47 -9.01 -6.97
N GLN A 105 -5.50 -8.72 -7.82
CA GLN A 105 -4.27 -8.01 -7.46
C GLN A 105 -4.49 -6.50 -7.26
N LYS A 106 -5.41 -5.88 -8.01
CA LYS A 106 -5.52 -4.42 -8.18
C LYS A 106 -6.06 -3.63 -6.98
N THR A 107 -6.58 -4.25 -5.94
CA THR A 107 -7.26 -3.55 -4.85
C THR A 107 -6.40 -3.39 -3.60
N THR A 108 -5.39 -2.53 -3.62
CA THR A 108 -4.77 -2.06 -2.39
C THR A 108 -5.65 -0.99 -1.75
N SER A 109 -5.99 -1.18 -0.48
CA SER A 109 -6.73 -0.18 0.27
C SER A 109 -5.94 1.14 0.33
N ARG A 110 -6.55 2.24 -0.10
CA ARG A 110 -5.97 3.59 0.02
C ARG A 110 -6.06 4.14 1.44
N ASN A 111 -6.79 3.47 2.33
CA ASN A 111 -6.96 3.93 3.70
C ASN A 111 -5.62 3.81 4.48
N PRO A 112 -5.03 4.91 4.94
CA PRO A 112 -3.73 4.91 5.64
C PRO A 112 -3.78 4.19 7.00
N ARG A 113 -4.98 3.93 7.53
CA ARG A 113 -5.20 3.23 8.79
C ARG A 113 -5.33 1.72 8.64
N SER A 114 -5.48 1.20 7.40
CA SER A 114 -5.54 -0.24 7.18
C SER A 114 -4.15 -0.86 7.31
N THR A 115 -4.05 -1.90 8.15
CA THR A 115 -2.81 -2.65 8.40
C THR A 115 -3.02 -4.14 8.17
N VAL A 116 -1.94 -4.92 8.06
CA VAL A 116 -2.00 -6.38 8.02
C VAL A 116 -2.86 -6.93 9.17
N GLY A 117 -2.62 -6.46 10.40
CA GLY A 117 -3.35 -6.92 11.59
C GLY A 117 -4.85 -6.64 11.55
N THR A 118 -5.28 -5.50 10.98
CA THR A 118 -6.71 -5.17 10.90
C THR A 118 -7.44 -5.94 9.81
N VAL A 119 -6.81 -6.20 8.68
CA VAL A 119 -7.44 -6.96 7.58
C VAL A 119 -7.52 -8.46 7.89
N THR A 120 -6.54 -8.99 8.63
CA THR A 120 -6.54 -10.39 9.07
C THR A 120 -7.35 -10.63 10.34
N GLU A 121 -7.94 -9.58 10.91
CA GLU A 121 -8.67 -9.58 12.19
C GLU A 121 -7.82 -10.02 13.41
N ILE A 122 -6.54 -10.34 13.23
CA ILE A 122 -5.66 -10.73 14.33
C ILE A 122 -5.58 -9.60 15.36
N TYR A 123 -5.48 -8.36 14.91
CA TYR A 123 -5.43 -7.19 15.78
C TYR A 123 -6.72 -7.02 16.61
N ASP A 124 -7.87 -7.39 16.08
CA ASP A 124 -9.15 -7.32 16.79
C ASP A 124 -9.22 -8.32 17.94
N PHE A 125 -8.74 -9.55 17.71
CA PHE A 125 -8.59 -10.54 18.78
C PHE A 125 -7.51 -10.12 19.81
N MET A 126 -6.42 -9.52 19.38
CA MET A 126 -5.39 -8.98 20.29
C MET A 126 -5.98 -7.85 21.19
N ARG A 127 -6.77 -6.93 20.62
CA ARG A 127 -7.47 -5.89 21.40
C ARG A 127 -8.36 -6.50 22.47
N LEU A 128 -9.11 -7.53 22.11
CA LEU A 128 -9.95 -8.26 23.05
C LEU A 128 -9.12 -8.95 24.14
N LEU A 129 -8.02 -9.58 23.76
CA LEU A 129 -7.09 -10.24 24.68
C LEU A 129 -6.52 -9.25 25.69
N PHE A 130 -5.99 -8.10 25.24
CA PHE A 130 -5.44 -7.07 26.11
C PHE A 130 -6.49 -6.42 27.01
N ALA A 131 -7.71 -6.21 26.50
CA ALA A 131 -8.81 -5.68 27.32
C ALA A 131 -9.25 -6.62 28.44
N ARG A 132 -9.14 -7.94 28.24
CA ARG A 132 -9.64 -8.95 29.20
C ARG A 132 -8.55 -9.54 30.10
N ALA A 133 -7.36 -9.70 29.57
CA ALA A 133 -6.24 -10.37 30.24
C ALA A 133 -5.02 -9.47 30.48
N GLY A 134 -4.99 -8.24 29.96
CA GLY A 134 -3.87 -7.30 30.12
C GLY A 134 -3.76 -6.77 31.55
N GLU A 135 -2.53 -6.69 32.06
CA GLU A 135 -2.19 -6.07 33.33
C GLU A 135 -1.75 -4.62 33.10
N ALA A 136 -2.36 -3.70 33.85
CA ALA A 136 -2.08 -2.27 33.72
C ALA A 136 -0.87 -1.87 34.57
N TYR A 137 0.00 -1.06 33.99
CA TYR A 137 1.16 -0.46 34.64
C TYR A 137 1.10 1.07 34.51
N SER A 138 1.57 1.78 35.52
CA SER A 138 1.63 3.24 35.49
C SER A 138 2.74 3.72 34.53
N TYR A 139 2.40 4.68 33.66
CA TYR A 139 3.43 5.29 32.80
C TYR A 139 4.31 6.31 33.55
N LEU A 140 3.96 6.67 34.79
CA LEU A 140 4.71 7.58 35.64
C LEU A 140 5.69 6.84 36.54
N SER A 141 5.23 5.82 37.28
CA SER A 141 6.04 5.05 38.24
C SER A 141 6.58 3.73 37.68
N GLY A 142 5.95 3.18 36.64
CA GLY A 142 6.25 1.83 36.13
C GLY A 142 5.61 0.70 36.95
N GLU A 143 4.98 1.03 38.08
CA GLU A 143 4.38 0.05 38.99
C GLU A 143 3.05 -0.51 38.45
N LYS A 144 2.73 -1.72 38.87
CA LYS A 144 1.47 -2.38 38.51
C LYS A 144 0.30 -1.70 39.19
N MET A 145 -0.70 -1.33 38.39
CA MET A 145 -1.92 -0.74 38.89
C MET A 145 -2.83 -1.76 39.57
N VAL A 146 -3.47 -1.35 40.65
CA VAL A 146 -4.34 -2.19 41.46
C VAL A 146 -5.77 -1.66 41.50
N ARG A 147 -6.73 -2.56 41.60
CA ARG A 147 -8.10 -2.27 41.94
C ARG A 147 -8.33 -2.70 43.37
N GLN A 148 -9.06 -1.92 44.13
CA GLN A 148 -9.38 -2.24 45.50
C GLN A 148 -10.89 -2.23 45.72
N SER A 149 -11.44 -3.27 46.31
CA SER A 149 -12.81 -3.23 46.81
C SER A 149 -12.89 -2.34 48.04
N GLU A 150 -14.12 -1.88 48.38
CA GLU A 150 -14.35 -1.09 49.60
C GLU A 150 -13.84 -1.80 50.85
N GLU A 151 -14.00 -3.10 50.91
CA GLU A 151 -13.53 -3.93 52.01
C GLU A 151 -12.02 -4.05 52.06
N GLN A 152 -11.38 -4.18 50.89
CA GLN A 152 -9.90 -4.17 50.80
C GLN A 152 -9.31 -2.83 51.19
N ILE A 153 -9.93 -1.71 50.77
CA ILE A 153 -9.55 -0.36 51.18
C ILE A 153 -9.67 -0.24 52.71
N LEU A 154 -10.80 -0.64 53.26
CA LEU A 154 -11.05 -0.56 54.68
C LEU A 154 -10.05 -1.40 55.48
N ASN A 155 -9.82 -2.65 55.09
CA ASN A 155 -8.81 -3.52 55.70
C ASN A 155 -7.40 -2.93 55.61
N GLY A 156 -7.01 -2.36 54.45
CA GLY A 156 -5.72 -1.68 54.25
C GLY A 156 -5.56 -0.47 55.17
N ILE A 157 -6.64 0.28 55.44
CA ILE A 157 -6.61 1.40 56.39
C ILE A 157 -6.22 0.92 57.78
N PHE A 158 -6.86 -0.15 58.29
CA PHE A 158 -6.51 -0.69 59.59
C PHE A 158 -5.14 -1.36 59.64
N GLN A 159 -4.72 -2.02 58.61
CA GLN A 159 -3.40 -2.67 58.59
C GLN A 159 -2.23 -1.67 58.53
N HIS A 160 -2.35 -0.61 57.76
CA HIS A 160 -1.22 0.29 57.49
C HIS A 160 -1.26 1.58 58.28
N PHE A 161 -2.44 1.98 58.82
CA PHE A 161 -2.61 3.27 59.49
C PHE A 161 -3.18 3.16 60.88
N ASN A 162 -3.11 1.99 61.52
CA ASN A 162 -3.68 1.76 62.84
C ASN A 162 -3.31 2.88 63.83
N GLN A 163 -4.30 3.40 64.51
CA GLN A 163 -4.24 4.48 65.52
C GLN A 163 -3.75 5.84 64.94
N LYS A 164 -3.59 5.99 63.63
CA LYS A 164 -3.21 7.29 63.03
C LYS A 164 -4.45 8.16 62.79
N LYS A 165 -4.22 9.48 62.91
CA LYS A 165 -5.23 10.47 62.53
C LYS A 165 -5.13 10.70 61.02
N LEU A 166 -6.26 10.53 60.34
CA LEU A 166 -6.34 10.60 58.88
C LEU A 166 -7.52 11.50 58.45
N THR A 167 -7.34 12.19 57.34
CA THR A 167 -8.44 12.90 56.68
C THR A 167 -8.82 12.18 55.40
N LEU A 168 -10.10 11.81 55.28
CA LEU A 168 -10.67 11.19 54.07
C LEU A 168 -11.08 12.30 53.11
N LEU A 169 -10.63 12.21 51.90
CA LEU A 169 -10.83 13.17 50.83
C LEU A 169 -11.47 12.48 49.63
N ALA A 170 -12.40 13.18 48.96
CA ALA A 170 -12.99 12.76 47.69
C ALA A 170 -12.54 13.69 46.58
N PRO A 171 -11.66 13.28 45.66
CA PRO A 171 -11.21 14.10 44.53
C PRO A 171 -12.35 14.33 43.54
N VAL A 172 -12.65 15.61 43.23
CA VAL A 172 -13.73 16.00 42.30
C VAL A 172 -13.19 16.76 41.07
N VAL A 173 -12.03 17.40 41.18
CA VAL A 173 -11.30 18.01 40.05
C VAL A 173 -9.83 17.61 40.14
N ARG A 174 -9.25 17.21 39.02
CA ARG A 174 -7.84 16.86 38.92
C ARG A 174 -7.21 17.50 37.70
N GLY A 175 -6.22 18.36 37.89
CA GLY A 175 -5.39 18.93 36.86
C GLY A 175 -6.17 19.74 35.80
N ARG A 176 -7.25 20.45 36.15
CA ARG A 176 -8.08 21.18 35.18
C ARG A 176 -8.18 22.67 35.47
N LYS A 177 -8.19 23.47 34.40
CA LYS A 177 -8.44 24.91 34.49
C LYS A 177 -9.92 25.18 34.69
N GLY A 178 -10.26 26.22 35.49
CA GLY A 178 -11.63 26.63 35.69
C GLY A 178 -11.83 27.47 36.95
N HIS A 179 -12.92 28.26 37.06
CA HIS A 179 -13.23 29.07 38.22
C HIS A 179 -14.06 28.30 39.31
N TYR A 180 -14.68 27.18 38.99
CA TYR A 180 -15.35 26.22 39.87
C TYR A 180 -16.40 26.76 40.83
N ARG A 181 -16.96 27.98 40.63
CA ARG A 181 -17.95 28.59 41.49
C ARG A 181 -19.19 27.73 41.73
N GLU A 182 -19.74 27.18 40.65
CA GLU A 182 -20.94 26.30 40.74
C GLU A 182 -20.63 25.01 41.48
N LEU A 183 -19.45 24.43 41.28
CA LEU A 183 -19.02 23.23 42.00
C LEU A 183 -18.98 23.47 43.52
N PHE A 184 -18.40 24.57 43.98
CA PHE A 184 -18.40 24.90 45.41
C PHE A 184 -19.77 25.09 45.98
N VAL A 185 -20.70 25.68 45.24
CA VAL A 185 -22.11 25.79 45.62
C VAL A 185 -22.77 24.43 45.78
N GLN A 186 -22.52 23.50 44.85
CA GLN A 186 -23.04 22.11 44.91
C GLN A 186 -22.45 21.37 46.09
N ILE A 187 -21.13 21.41 46.30
CA ILE A 187 -20.47 20.75 47.43
C ILE A 187 -21.07 21.23 48.76
N ARG A 188 -21.29 22.52 48.89
CA ARG A 188 -21.91 23.10 50.10
C ARG A 188 -23.37 22.66 50.27
N LYS A 189 -24.16 22.58 49.20
CA LYS A 189 -25.53 22.07 49.22
C LYS A 189 -25.59 20.59 49.62
N SER A 190 -24.55 19.80 49.28
CA SER A 190 -24.42 18.40 49.70
C SER A 190 -23.97 18.23 51.18
N GLY A 191 -23.80 19.34 51.90
CA GLY A 191 -23.52 19.34 53.34
C GLY A 191 -22.02 19.35 53.72
N TYR A 192 -21.13 19.54 52.78
CA TYR A 192 -19.70 19.62 53.06
C TYR A 192 -19.27 21.09 53.23
N SER A 193 -18.48 21.34 54.31
CA SER A 193 -18.00 22.68 54.64
C SER A 193 -16.57 22.96 54.27
N LYS A 194 -15.76 21.90 54.00
CA LYS A 194 -14.31 22.02 53.76
C LYS A 194 -13.89 21.33 52.45
N VAL A 195 -12.96 21.94 51.77
CA VAL A 195 -12.28 21.38 50.60
C VAL A 195 -10.77 21.53 50.76
N ARG A 196 -10.03 20.65 50.07
CA ARG A 196 -8.60 20.82 49.86
C ARG A 196 -8.44 21.30 48.42
N ILE A 197 -7.77 22.44 48.22
CA ILE A 197 -7.50 23.05 46.92
C ILE A 197 -6.00 23.25 46.80
N ASP A 198 -5.43 22.70 45.74
CA ASP A 198 -3.99 22.83 45.48
C ASP A 198 -3.16 22.55 46.73
N GLU A 199 -3.47 21.43 47.40
CA GLU A 199 -2.83 20.92 48.64
C GLU A 199 -3.21 21.66 49.93
N VAL A 200 -3.99 22.73 49.91
CA VAL A 200 -4.39 23.49 51.10
C VAL A 200 -5.83 23.24 51.46
N VAL A 201 -6.06 22.78 52.72
CA VAL A 201 -7.42 22.59 53.26
C VAL A 201 -7.99 23.92 53.72
N GLN A 202 -9.19 24.29 53.24
CA GLN A 202 -9.84 25.56 53.53
C GLN A 202 -11.39 25.39 53.59
N ASP A 203 -12.06 26.34 54.26
CA ASP A 203 -13.52 26.39 54.36
C ASP A 203 -14.14 26.94 53.07
N ILE A 204 -15.30 26.36 52.67
CA ILE A 204 -16.05 26.83 51.50
C ILE A 204 -16.81 28.10 51.85
N THR A 205 -16.38 29.24 51.30
CA THR A 205 -17.03 30.55 51.50
C THR A 205 -18.16 30.79 50.48
N ALA A 206 -19.09 31.75 50.79
CA ALA A 206 -20.31 32.05 50.00
C ALA A 206 -19.96 32.72 48.70
N LYS A 207 -19.15 32.74 47.93
CA LYS A 207 -18.79 33.25 46.60
C LYS A 207 -17.42 32.73 46.18
N MET A 208 -17.01 31.61 46.71
CA MET A 208 -15.71 31.03 46.41
C MET A 208 -15.57 30.76 44.94
N GLN A 209 -14.45 31.19 44.35
CA GLN A 209 -14.05 30.93 42.97
C GLN A 209 -12.52 30.91 42.85
N LEU A 210 -12.00 30.15 41.90
CA LEU A 210 -10.59 30.03 41.64
C LEU A 210 -10.17 30.79 40.37
N ASP A 211 -8.87 30.93 40.16
CA ASP A 211 -8.33 31.53 38.98
C ASP A 211 -8.60 30.64 37.73
N ARG A 212 -9.39 31.16 36.80
CA ARG A 212 -9.82 30.49 35.58
C ARG A 212 -8.66 29.91 34.72
N TYR A 213 -7.50 30.58 34.77
CA TYR A 213 -6.38 30.27 33.87
C TYR A 213 -5.36 29.31 34.49
N LYS A 214 -5.44 29.08 35.81
CA LYS A 214 -4.60 28.11 36.53
C LYS A 214 -5.18 26.71 36.54
N ILE A 215 -4.30 25.72 36.63
CA ILE A 215 -4.67 24.31 36.83
C ILE A 215 -4.93 24.11 38.30
N HIS A 216 -6.03 23.46 38.66
CA HIS A 216 -6.44 23.22 40.03
C HIS A 216 -6.74 21.75 40.27
N ASP A 217 -6.42 21.31 41.51
CA ASP A 217 -6.90 20.07 42.13
C ASP A 217 -7.85 20.41 43.26
N ILE A 218 -9.04 19.76 43.30
CA ILE A 218 -10.06 20.04 44.31
C ILE A 218 -10.53 18.71 44.87
N GLU A 219 -10.37 18.53 46.17
CA GLU A 219 -10.90 17.40 46.93
C GLU A 219 -11.88 17.85 48.03
N ILE A 220 -12.97 17.11 48.17
CA ILE A 220 -13.95 17.34 49.26
C ILE A 220 -13.43 16.65 50.52
N VAL A 221 -13.39 17.36 51.64
CA VAL A 221 -13.11 16.76 52.95
C VAL A 221 -14.35 16.03 53.44
N ILE A 222 -14.31 14.69 53.47
CA ILE A 222 -15.46 13.86 53.84
C ILE A 222 -15.50 13.63 55.34
N ASP A 223 -14.39 13.21 55.94
CA ASP A 223 -14.32 12.91 57.38
C ASP A 223 -12.87 13.03 57.87
N ARG A 224 -12.73 13.23 59.19
CA ARG A 224 -11.49 13.11 59.95
C ARG A 224 -11.61 11.97 60.93
N ILE A 225 -10.79 10.97 60.77
CA ILE A 225 -10.86 9.71 61.55
C ILE A 225 -9.58 9.43 62.32
N VAL A 226 -9.68 8.65 63.34
CA VAL A 226 -8.56 7.88 63.88
C VAL A 226 -8.82 6.42 63.48
N ALA A 227 -7.81 5.79 62.86
CA ALA A 227 -7.97 4.42 62.35
C ALA A 227 -7.98 3.41 63.51
N ASP A 228 -9.13 3.27 64.21
CA ASP A 228 -9.37 2.30 65.29
C ASP A 228 -10.37 1.26 64.83
N GLU A 229 -10.07 -0.03 65.01
CA GLU A 229 -10.93 -1.16 64.68
C GLU A 229 -12.32 -1.07 65.35
N LYS A 230 -12.39 -0.44 66.52
CA LYS A 230 -13.66 -0.21 67.24
C LYS A 230 -14.64 0.65 66.42
N ASP A 231 -14.11 1.55 65.59
CA ASP A 231 -14.88 2.46 64.72
C ASP A 231 -15.08 1.92 63.31
N ARG A 232 -14.81 0.65 63.03
CA ARG A 232 -14.84 0.02 61.70
C ARG A 232 -16.10 0.33 60.89
N TYR A 233 -17.28 0.25 61.54
CA TYR A 233 -18.56 0.53 60.88
C TYR A 233 -18.65 2.00 60.42
N ARG A 234 -18.31 2.96 61.28
CA ARG A 234 -18.35 4.39 60.99
C ARG A 234 -17.35 4.75 59.89
N ILE A 235 -16.12 4.21 60.01
CA ILE A 235 -15.06 4.43 59.01
C ILE A 235 -15.45 3.83 57.68
N GLY A 236 -16.08 2.65 57.64
CA GLY A 236 -16.62 2.03 56.46
C GLY A 236 -17.65 2.90 55.72
N GLN A 237 -18.55 3.54 56.50
CA GLN A 237 -19.53 4.50 55.93
C GLN A 237 -18.81 5.74 55.32
N SER A 238 -17.79 6.27 55.97
CA SER A 238 -17.03 7.42 55.48
C SER A 238 -16.22 7.05 54.23
N VAL A 239 -15.65 5.84 54.15
CA VAL A 239 -14.97 5.29 52.96
C VAL A 239 -15.97 5.16 51.81
N ALA A 240 -17.13 4.52 52.04
CA ALA A 240 -18.17 4.37 51.02
C ALA A 240 -18.65 5.74 50.49
N ARG A 241 -18.82 6.72 51.38
CA ARG A 241 -19.21 8.09 51.01
C ARG A 241 -18.12 8.80 50.25
N SER A 242 -16.84 8.68 50.64
CA SER A 242 -15.72 9.26 49.92
C SER A 242 -15.61 8.69 48.51
N LEU A 243 -15.74 7.38 48.35
CA LEU A 243 -15.73 6.72 47.05
C LEU A 243 -16.94 7.12 46.18
N LYS A 244 -18.11 7.36 46.78
CA LYS A 244 -19.31 7.83 46.06
C LYS A 244 -19.10 9.25 45.50
N GLU A 245 -18.67 10.20 46.33
CA GLU A 245 -18.47 11.59 45.97
C GLU A 245 -17.27 11.74 45.01
N GLY A 246 -16.19 10.97 45.20
CA GLY A 246 -15.01 10.92 44.33
C GLY A 246 -15.20 10.00 43.12
N LYS A 247 -16.41 9.55 42.82
CA LYS A 247 -16.73 8.70 41.66
C LYS A 247 -15.84 7.45 41.58
N GLY A 248 -15.69 6.75 42.70
CA GLY A 248 -14.89 5.53 42.79
C GLY A 248 -13.43 5.73 43.21
N VAL A 249 -13.03 6.96 43.44
CA VAL A 249 -11.68 7.32 43.92
C VAL A 249 -11.77 8.01 45.27
N MET A 250 -10.86 7.70 46.18
CA MET A 250 -10.68 8.39 47.44
C MET A 250 -9.20 8.61 47.77
N MET A 251 -8.93 9.52 48.66
CA MET A 251 -7.58 9.83 49.14
C MET A 251 -7.60 9.91 50.67
N LEU A 252 -6.55 9.37 51.28
CA LEU A 252 -6.26 9.55 52.69
C LEU A 252 -5.09 10.53 52.85
N LEU A 253 -5.27 11.53 53.70
CA LEU A 253 -4.22 12.49 54.03
C LEU A 253 -3.78 12.26 55.48
N GLU A 254 -2.52 11.99 55.71
CA GLU A 254 -1.91 11.91 57.06
C GLU A 254 -1.66 13.33 57.61
N GLU A 255 -1.54 13.45 58.95
CA GLU A 255 -1.14 14.72 59.56
C GLU A 255 0.22 15.23 59.06
N SER A 256 1.09 14.35 58.59
CA SER A 256 2.36 14.68 57.90
C SER A 256 2.22 15.37 56.57
N GLY A 257 1.00 15.47 56.01
CA GLY A 257 0.75 15.97 54.65
C GLY A 257 0.88 14.88 53.58
N LYS A 258 1.27 13.66 53.88
CA LYS A 258 1.40 12.59 52.94
C LYS A 258 0.04 12.06 52.48
N ALA A 259 -0.21 12.04 51.19
CA ALA A 259 -1.45 11.57 50.61
C ALA A 259 -1.30 10.12 50.10
N HIS A 260 -2.34 9.31 50.33
CA HIS A 260 -2.47 7.93 49.85
C HIS A 260 -3.72 7.81 49.03
N HIS A 261 -3.59 7.24 47.83
CA HIS A 261 -4.67 7.14 46.88
C HIS A 261 -5.27 5.75 46.85
N PHE A 262 -6.60 5.65 46.80
CA PHE A 262 -7.37 4.41 46.73
C PHE A 262 -8.45 4.54 45.66
N SER A 263 -8.71 3.45 44.95
CA SER A 263 -9.65 3.47 43.84
C SER A 263 -10.30 2.11 43.61
N LYS A 264 -11.58 2.14 43.26
CA LYS A 264 -12.29 1.00 42.68
C LYS A 264 -11.84 0.69 41.25
N PHE A 265 -11.18 1.65 40.57
CA PHE A 265 -10.63 1.53 39.23
C PHE A 265 -9.12 1.21 39.28
N LEU A 266 -8.54 0.93 38.14
CA LEU A 266 -7.08 0.76 38.01
C LEU A 266 -6.38 2.06 38.40
N MET A 267 -5.56 2.02 39.43
CA MET A 267 -4.84 3.17 39.95
C MET A 267 -3.43 2.78 40.38
N ASP A 268 -2.52 3.67 40.10
CA ASP A 268 -1.16 3.66 40.68
C ASP A 268 -1.22 4.10 42.16
N PRO A 269 -0.87 3.23 43.11
CA PRO A 269 -0.95 3.57 44.52
C PRO A 269 0.03 4.67 44.96
N ILE A 270 1.11 4.91 44.18
CA ILE A 270 2.14 5.89 44.49
C ILE A 270 1.75 7.28 43.98
N THR A 271 1.38 7.36 42.69
CA THR A 271 1.16 8.66 42.01
C THR A 271 -0.31 9.08 41.96
N GLY A 272 -1.24 8.16 42.28
CA GLY A 272 -2.67 8.38 42.15
C GLY A 272 -3.16 8.44 40.69
N LEU A 273 -2.30 8.18 39.70
CA LEU A 273 -2.69 8.06 38.30
C LEU A 273 -3.71 6.92 38.15
N SER A 274 -4.85 7.20 37.52
CA SER A 274 -5.88 6.19 37.29
C SER A 274 -6.16 6.03 35.81
N TYR A 275 -6.39 4.78 35.39
CA TYR A 275 -6.86 4.45 34.04
C TYR A 275 -8.33 4.08 34.06
N ASP A 276 -9.00 4.38 32.97
CA ASP A 276 -10.35 3.87 32.71
C ASP A 276 -10.34 2.35 32.61
N GLU A 277 -11.53 1.74 32.76
CA GLU A 277 -11.65 0.31 32.60
C GLU A 277 -11.27 -0.13 31.18
N PRO A 278 -10.37 -1.12 31.03
CA PRO A 278 -9.88 -1.49 29.72
C PRO A 278 -11.01 -2.13 28.88
N ALA A 279 -11.37 -1.43 27.81
CA ALA A 279 -12.29 -1.91 26.79
C ALA A 279 -11.53 -2.09 25.46
N PRO A 280 -12.00 -2.94 24.53
CA PRO A 280 -11.30 -3.19 23.27
C PRO A 280 -11.03 -1.93 22.42
N ASN A 281 -11.87 -0.89 22.55
CA ASN A 281 -11.68 0.38 21.85
C ASN A 281 -10.50 1.22 22.40
N LEU A 282 -10.06 0.99 23.63
CA LEU A 282 -8.86 1.61 24.21
C LEU A 282 -7.58 1.17 23.46
N PHE A 283 -7.60 -0.04 22.92
CA PHE A 283 -6.48 -0.61 22.14
C PHE A 283 -6.64 -0.44 20.63
N SER A 284 -7.60 0.37 20.18
CA SER A 284 -7.85 0.64 18.76
C SER A 284 -7.27 1.99 18.35
N PHE A 285 -6.33 1.97 17.41
CA PHE A 285 -5.81 3.19 16.81
C PHE A 285 -6.81 3.85 15.82
N ASN A 286 -7.91 3.17 15.48
CA ASN A 286 -9.03 3.72 14.70
C ASN A 286 -10.13 4.35 15.57
N SER A 287 -9.99 4.26 16.89
CA SER A 287 -10.92 4.83 17.85
C SER A 287 -10.32 6.04 18.54
N PRO A 288 -11.05 7.14 18.74
CA PRO A 288 -10.55 8.32 19.47
C PRO A 288 -10.20 8.00 20.93
N TYR A 289 -10.72 6.91 21.48
CA TYR A 289 -10.39 6.46 22.84
C TYR A 289 -9.00 5.87 22.94
N GLY A 290 -8.48 5.20 21.90
CA GLY A 290 -7.18 4.54 21.89
C GLY A 290 -6.13 5.21 21.03
N ALA A 291 -6.50 6.00 20.03
CA ALA A 291 -5.59 6.62 19.09
C ALA A 291 -4.65 7.65 19.76
N CYS A 292 -3.41 7.67 19.38
CA CYS A 292 -2.47 8.73 19.75
C CYS A 292 -3.02 10.09 19.29
N PRO A 293 -3.14 11.09 20.18
CA PRO A 293 -3.76 12.37 19.83
C PRO A 293 -2.93 13.17 18.80
N THR A 294 -1.62 13.02 18.77
CA THR A 294 -0.71 13.75 17.89
C THR A 294 -0.80 13.27 16.45
N CYS A 295 -0.79 11.95 16.22
CA CYS A 295 -0.87 11.38 14.86
C CYS A 295 -2.25 10.81 14.52
N ASN A 296 -3.25 10.97 15.35
CA ASN A 296 -4.60 10.45 15.14
C ASN A 296 -4.63 8.95 14.75
N GLY A 297 -3.72 8.15 15.32
CA GLY A 297 -3.62 6.73 15.06
C GLY A 297 -2.86 6.35 13.78
N LEU A 298 -2.23 7.28 13.09
CA LEU A 298 -1.44 7.00 11.88
C LEU A 298 -0.04 6.45 12.19
N GLY A 299 0.52 6.76 13.36
CA GLY A 299 1.88 6.37 13.76
C GLY A 299 2.97 7.24 13.13
N VAL A 300 2.59 8.09 12.20
CA VAL A 300 3.47 9.03 11.52
C VAL A 300 2.84 10.42 11.52
N VAL A 301 3.65 11.44 11.39
CA VAL A 301 3.25 12.83 11.18
C VAL A 301 3.85 13.35 9.89
N GLU A 302 3.11 14.19 9.23
CA GLU A 302 3.55 14.85 8.00
C GLU A 302 3.97 16.28 8.35
N GLU A 303 5.21 16.59 8.10
CA GLU A 303 5.82 17.88 8.45
C GLU A 303 6.53 18.48 7.24
N ILE A 304 6.52 19.79 7.15
CA ILE A 304 7.34 20.55 6.22
C ILE A 304 8.54 21.08 7.02
N THR A 305 9.74 20.61 6.69
CA THR A 305 10.95 20.90 7.45
C THR A 305 11.86 21.90 6.73
N GLU A 306 12.84 22.44 7.46
CA GLU A 306 13.88 23.27 6.85
C GLU A 306 14.60 22.52 5.70
N GLU A 307 14.91 21.24 5.89
CA GLU A 307 15.62 20.43 4.90
C GLU A 307 14.78 20.18 3.65
N SER A 308 13.46 20.01 3.78
CA SER A 308 12.58 19.84 2.61
C SER A 308 12.38 21.13 1.81
N VAL A 309 12.47 22.28 2.47
CA VAL A 309 12.34 23.61 1.85
C VAL A 309 13.68 24.15 1.35
N ILE A 310 14.77 23.88 2.07
CA ILE A 310 16.13 24.38 1.78
C ILE A 310 17.12 23.20 1.81
N PRO A 311 17.16 22.34 0.78
CA PRO A 311 18.01 21.15 0.77
C PRO A 311 19.50 21.47 0.52
N ASP A 312 19.81 22.51 -0.24
CA ASP A 312 21.20 22.93 -0.53
C ASP A 312 21.50 24.33 0.02
N LYS A 313 22.19 24.34 1.15
CA LYS A 313 22.61 25.60 1.82
C LYS A 313 23.78 26.32 1.10
N LYS A 314 24.33 25.75 0.05
CA LYS A 314 25.39 26.40 -0.78
C LYS A 314 24.78 27.36 -1.79
N LEU A 315 23.51 27.12 -2.17
CA LEU A 315 22.80 27.99 -3.09
C LEU A 315 22.34 29.28 -2.39
N SER A 316 22.18 30.34 -3.19
CA SER A 316 21.51 31.57 -2.76
C SER A 316 20.01 31.53 -3.09
N ILE A 317 19.22 32.37 -2.43
CA ILE A 317 17.76 32.43 -2.68
C ILE A 317 17.48 32.82 -4.14
N ALA A 318 18.28 33.68 -4.73
CA ALA A 318 18.13 34.05 -6.14
C ALA A 318 18.35 32.86 -7.10
N ARG A 319 19.14 31.87 -6.70
CA ARG A 319 19.42 30.64 -7.46
C ARG A 319 18.54 29.46 -7.05
N GLY A 320 17.43 29.72 -6.40
CA GLY A 320 16.46 28.68 -6.05
C GLY A 320 16.80 27.88 -4.80
N ALA A 321 17.58 28.38 -3.85
CA ALA A 321 17.86 27.71 -2.58
C ALA A 321 16.60 27.35 -1.80
N ILE A 322 15.52 28.14 -1.93
CA ILE A 322 14.20 27.88 -1.36
C ILE A 322 13.34 27.22 -2.44
N LEU A 323 13.29 25.89 -2.43
CA LEU A 323 12.65 25.08 -3.49
C LEU A 323 11.22 25.51 -3.84
N PRO A 324 10.32 25.77 -2.88
CA PRO A 324 8.94 26.17 -3.20
C PRO A 324 8.87 27.50 -3.97
N LEU A 325 9.85 28.36 -3.85
CA LEU A 325 9.90 29.65 -4.57
C LEU A 325 10.55 29.49 -5.96
N GLY A 326 11.47 28.54 -6.10
CA GLY A 326 12.29 28.38 -7.30
C GLY A 326 13.32 29.50 -7.49
N GLU A 327 13.81 29.69 -8.72
CA GLU A 327 14.70 30.79 -9.07
C GLU A 327 13.98 32.14 -8.98
N TYR A 328 14.78 33.19 -8.79
CA TYR A 328 14.27 34.57 -8.64
C TYR A 328 13.34 34.95 -9.79
N ARG A 329 12.17 35.47 -9.40
CA ARG A 329 11.19 36.11 -10.27
C ARG A 329 10.73 37.43 -9.65
N ASP A 330 10.41 38.44 -10.46
CA ASP A 330 9.88 39.69 -9.95
C ASP A 330 8.41 39.56 -9.52
N ILE A 331 8.18 38.81 -8.43
CA ILE A 331 6.87 38.54 -7.83
C ILE A 331 6.86 38.96 -6.37
N TRP A 332 5.66 39.23 -5.85
CA TRP A 332 5.42 39.80 -4.52
C TRP A 332 6.15 39.08 -3.37
N ILE A 333 6.23 37.76 -3.40
CA ILE A 333 6.87 37.00 -2.32
C ILE A 333 8.38 37.21 -2.27
N PHE A 334 9.08 37.31 -3.41
CA PHE A 334 10.51 37.62 -3.42
C PHE A 334 10.80 39.03 -2.90
N LYS A 335 9.90 40.00 -3.11
CA LYS A 335 10.04 41.32 -2.56
C LYS A 335 9.92 41.34 -1.03
N LYS A 336 9.02 40.52 -0.47
CA LYS A 336 8.93 40.35 0.99
C LYS A 336 10.22 39.75 1.56
N VAL A 337 10.71 38.68 0.92
CA VAL A 337 11.96 38.00 1.30
C VAL A 337 13.14 38.99 1.22
N GLU A 338 13.24 39.77 0.14
CA GLU A 338 14.28 40.76 -0.03
C GLU A 338 14.23 41.84 1.05
N ALA A 339 13.03 42.32 1.42
CA ALA A 339 12.87 43.32 2.46
C ALA A 339 13.28 42.77 3.85
N ILE A 340 13.02 41.50 4.15
CA ILE A 340 13.50 40.85 5.38
C ILE A 340 15.03 40.76 5.36
N LEU A 341 15.64 40.31 4.26
CA LEU A 341 17.10 40.23 4.14
C LEU A 341 17.78 41.59 4.28
N LYS A 342 17.20 42.65 3.68
CA LYS A 342 17.72 44.04 3.80
C LYS A 342 17.76 44.56 5.23
N ARG A 343 16.82 44.19 6.12
CA ARG A 343 16.88 44.52 7.55
C ARG A 343 18.18 44.03 8.21
N HIS A 344 18.67 42.87 7.73
CA HIS A 344 19.88 42.25 8.27
C HIS A 344 21.13 42.52 7.40
N LYS A 345 21.06 43.48 6.47
CA LYS A 345 22.16 43.87 5.53
C LYS A 345 22.57 42.68 4.62
N LEU A 346 21.63 41.79 4.30
CA LEU A 346 21.80 40.63 3.42
C LEU A 346 21.11 40.87 2.08
N SER A 347 21.46 40.07 1.07
CA SER A 347 20.86 40.15 -0.26
C SER A 347 20.33 38.75 -0.70
N LEU A 348 19.48 38.73 -1.74
CA LEU A 348 18.99 37.48 -2.35
C LEU A 348 20.11 36.62 -2.95
N THR A 349 21.28 37.18 -3.24
CA THR A 349 22.46 36.51 -3.77
C THR A 349 23.36 35.92 -2.70
N THR A 350 23.11 36.19 -1.42
CA THR A 350 23.87 35.63 -0.29
C THR A 350 23.56 34.13 -0.16
N PRO A 351 24.56 33.24 -0.12
CA PRO A 351 24.36 31.80 0.11
C PRO A 351 23.66 31.55 1.45
N ILE A 352 22.76 30.59 1.50
CA ILE A 352 21.98 30.26 2.73
C ILE A 352 22.90 29.99 3.93
N ARG A 353 24.04 29.28 3.73
CA ARG A 353 24.99 29.00 4.81
C ARG A 353 25.58 30.24 5.50
N GLU A 354 25.54 31.40 4.84
CA GLU A 354 26.04 32.69 5.33
C GLU A 354 24.94 33.52 5.98
N ILE A 355 23.68 33.09 5.89
CA ILE A 355 22.52 33.74 6.50
C ILE A 355 22.40 33.27 7.95
N PRO A 356 22.27 34.19 8.95
CA PRO A 356 22.05 33.82 10.34
C PRO A 356 20.81 32.95 10.54
N LYS A 357 20.88 31.97 11.46
CA LYS A 357 19.79 31.03 11.73
C LYS A 357 18.47 31.70 12.12
N GLU A 358 18.54 32.84 12.80
CA GLU A 358 17.34 33.62 13.16
C GLU A 358 16.62 34.18 11.93
N VAL A 359 17.40 34.68 10.95
CA VAL A 359 16.83 35.16 9.68
C VAL A 359 16.23 34.01 8.88
N ILE A 360 16.89 32.84 8.84
CA ILE A 360 16.34 31.63 8.21
C ILE A 360 15.03 31.24 8.89
N LYS A 361 14.97 31.28 10.23
CA LYS A 361 13.74 30.98 10.98
C LYS A 361 12.60 31.95 10.62
N THR A 362 12.92 33.25 10.51
CA THR A 362 11.95 34.25 10.05
C THR A 362 11.48 34.01 8.63
N LEU A 363 12.36 33.61 7.71
CA LEU A 363 11.97 33.24 6.34
C LEU A 363 11.08 31.99 6.29
N LEU A 364 11.34 31.02 7.15
CA LEU A 364 10.57 29.77 7.18
C LEU A 364 9.21 29.91 7.92
N TYR A 365 9.21 30.53 9.07
CA TYR A 365 8.03 30.55 9.96
C TYR A 365 7.39 31.95 10.14
N GLY A 366 7.98 32.99 9.55
CA GLY A 366 7.50 34.37 9.68
C GLY A 366 7.92 35.04 10.99
N ASP A 367 7.57 36.32 11.10
CA ASP A 367 7.62 37.09 12.34
C ASP A 367 6.44 38.10 12.40
N ASP A 368 6.24 38.70 13.58
CA ASP A 368 5.19 39.71 13.79
C ASP A 368 5.57 41.12 13.32
N VAL A 369 6.81 41.26 12.82
CA VAL A 369 7.31 42.60 12.41
C VAL A 369 6.85 42.91 10.98
N PRO A 370 6.07 44.01 10.76
CA PRO A 370 5.61 44.34 9.42
C PRO A 370 6.76 44.61 8.45
N VAL A 371 6.62 44.11 7.22
CA VAL A 371 7.59 44.29 6.14
C VAL A 371 7.06 45.37 5.18
N ALA A 372 7.82 46.46 4.96
CA ALA A 372 7.51 47.43 3.94
C ALA A 372 7.93 46.91 2.57
N VAL A 373 6.99 46.71 1.66
CA VAL A 373 7.20 46.20 0.31
C VAL A 373 6.74 47.24 -0.72
N ALA A 374 7.62 47.57 -1.64
CA ALA A 374 7.28 48.50 -2.73
C ALA A 374 6.23 47.86 -3.68
N SER A 375 5.21 48.62 -4.03
CA SER A 375 4.15 48.18 -4.92
C SER A 375 4.67 47.96 -6.34
N VAL A 376 4.33 46.78 -6.91
CA VAL A 376 4.62 46.45 -8.34
C VAL A 376 3.70 47.27 -9.26
N LYS A 377 2.47 47.55 -8.83
CA LYS A 377 1.45 48.24 -9.64
C LYS A 377 1.50 49.76 -9.58
N TYR A 378 2.01 50.30 -8.45
CA TYR A 378 2.03 51.76 -8.19
C TYR A 378 3.43 52.15 -7.73
N PRO A 379 4.35 52.56 -8.64
CA PRO A 379 5.69 53.00 -8.28
C PRO A 379 5.66 54.15 -7.26
N GLY A 380 6.44 53.98 -6.17
CA GLY A 380 6.52 55.00 -5.08
C GLY A 380 5.58 54.78 -3.89
N THR A 381 4.74 53.73 -3.93
CA THR A 381 3.92 53.36 -2.76
C THR A 381 4.50 52.10 -2.08
N GLU A 382 4.60 52.17 -0.75
CA GLU A 382 5.00 51.03 0.07
C GLU A 382 3.80 50.47 0.84
N TRP A 383 3.70 49.15 0.89
CA TRP A 383 2.66 48.44 1.65
C TRP A 383 3.29 47.75 2.85
N ASN A 384 2.84 48.10 4.04
CA ASN A 384 3.20 47.35 5.24
C ASN A 384 2.39 46.06 5.33
N THR A 385 3.06 44.93 5.23
CA THR A 385 2.43 43.61 5.26
C THR A 385 3.20 42.65 6.18
N ARG A 386 2.51 41.73 6.81
CA ARG A 386 3.17 40.63 7.56
C ARG A 386 3.65 39.54 6.62
N PHE A 387 4.76 38.95 6.97
CA PHE A 387 5.27 37.79 6.28
C PHE A 387 4.96 36.54 7.12
N GLU A 388 4.07 35.72 6.62
CA GLU A 388 3.61 34.51 7.35
C GLU A 388 4.65 33.37 7.42
N GLY A 389 5.73 33.46 6.63
CA GLY A 389 6.72 32.41 6.51
C GLY A 389 6.36 31.36 5.44
N ILE A 390 7.40 30.74 4.87
CA ILE A 390 7.23 29.82 3.73
C ILE A 390 6.61 28.49 4.18
N VAL A 391 7.00 27.97 5.33
CA VAL A 391 6.45 26.73 5.89
C VAL A 391 4.97 26.92 6.22
N ASN A 392 4.62 27.97 6.95
CA ASN A 392 3.23 28.25 7.30
C ASN A 392 2.35 28.48 6.05
N PHE A 393 2.91 29.12 5.02
CA PHE A 393 2.23 29.26 3.73
C PHE A 393 1.97 27.91 3.07
N LEU A 394 2.97 27.03 3.03
CA LEU A 394 2.83 25.69 2.46
C LEU A 394 1.82 24.83 3.24
N GLU A 395 1.87 24.85 4.58
CA GLU A 395 0.89 24.14 5.42
C GLU A 395 -0.54 24.62 5.14
N LYS A 396 -0.74 25.94 5.03
CA LYS A 396 -2.04 26.48 4.66
C LYS A 396 -2.49 26.06 3.26
N GLN A 397 -1.57 25.99 2.29
CA GLN A 397 -1.93 25.49 0.96
C GLN A 397 -2.23 23.99 0.96
N ARG A 398 -1.54 23.21 1.78
CA ARG A 398 -1.83 21.78 1.96
C ARG A 398 -3.21 21.54 2.56
N ASP A 399 -3.59 22.33 3.56
CA ASP A 399 -4.84 22.12 4.30
C ASP A 399 -6.04 22.74 3.58
N ASP A 400 -5.95 23.98 3.11
CA ASP A 400 -7.05 24.79 2.57
C ASP A 400 -6.90 25.16 1.09
N GLY A 401 -5.81 24.81 0.43
CA GLY A 401 -5.53 25.17 -0.97
C GLY A 401 -6.42 24.44 -1.98
N SER A 402 -6.38 24.89 -3.24
CA SER A 402 -6.95 24.11 -4.36
C SER A 402 -6.20 22.79 -4.56
N ASP A 403 -6.81 21.81 -5.23
CA ASP A 403 -6.20 20.48 -5.45
C ASP A 403 -4.79 20.55 -6.07
N VAL A 404 -4.55 21.54 -6.93
CA VAL A 404 -3.23 21.77 -7.54
C VAL A 404 -2.23 22.28 -6.49
N LEU A 405 -2.63 23.19 -5.62
CA LEU A 405 -1.78 23.76 -4.57
C LEU A 405 -1.54 22.76 -3.44
N LYS A 406 -2.55 21.95 -3.09
CA LYS A 406 -2.40 20.84 -2.14
C LYS A 406 -1.33 19.87 -2.60
N LYS A 407 -1.46 19.41 -3.84
CA LYS A 407 -0.48 18.50 -4.43
C LYS A 407 0.92 19.10 -4.53
N TRP A 408 1.02 20.38 -4.85
CA TRP A 408 2.30 21.08 -4.87
C TRP A 408 2.92 21.18 -3.47
N ALA A 409 2.13 21.46 -2.43
CA ALA A 409 2.63 21.52 -1.05
C ALA A 409 3.04 20.12 -0.52
N GLU A 410 2.36 19.04 -0.99
CA GLU A 410 2.74 17.66 -0.68
C GLU A 410 4.17 17.31 -1.14
N ASP A 411 4.66 17.90 -2.24
CA ASP A 411 6.02 17.66 -2.75
C ASP A 411 7.12 18.11 -1.75
N PHE A 412 6.80 18.99 -0.81
CA PHE A 412 7.71 19.48 0.23
C PHE A 412 7.43 18.89 1.61
N THR A 413 6.45 17.98 1.70
CA THR A 413 6.05 17.35 2.95
C THR A 413 6.81 16.05 3.14
N ILE A 414 7.44 15.90 4.29
CA ILE A 414 8.12 14.65 4.68
C ILE A 414 7.32 13.93 5.75
N THR A 415 7.33 12.61 5.67
CA THR A 415 6.66 11.74 6.66
C THR A 415 7.69 11.30 7.70
N ARG A 416 7.45 11.60 8.97
CA ARG A 416 8.28 11.16 10.10
C ARG A 416 7.49 10.30 11.06
N THR A 417 8.20 9.42 11.77
CA THR A 417 7.59 8.66 12.88
C THR A 417 7.08 9.63 13.94
N CYS A 418 5.86 9.43 14.41
CA CYS A 418 5.25 10.29 15.43
C CYS A 418 6.11 10.32 16.70
N PRO A 419 6.54 11.51 17.18
CA PRO A 419 7.43 11.63 18.33
C PRO A 419 6.79 11.17 19.65
N ASP A 420 5.45 11.26 19.78
CA ASP A 420 4.76 10.92 21.02
C ASP A 420 4.53 9.41 21.18
N CYS A 421 4.12 8.71 20.11
CA CYS A 421 3.85 7.28 20.18
C CYS A 421 4.97 6.42 19.56
N ASN A 422 6.01 7.01 18.98
CA ASN A 422 7.12 6.31 18.32
C ASN A 422 6.63 5.23 17.33
N GLY A 423 5.60 5.54 16.54
CA GLY A 423 5.01 4.63 15.57
C GLY A 423 3.99 3.63 16.14
N ALA A 424 3.79 3.58 17.45
CA ALA A 424 2.86 2.65 18.10
C ALA A 424 1.38 2.95 17.85
N ARG A 425 1.03 4.13 17.31
CA ARG A 425 -0.31 4.59 16.94
C ARG A 425 -1.30 4.79 18.09
N LEU A 426 -0.98 4.32 19.30
CA LEU A 426 -1.86 4.31 20.48
C LEU A 426 -1.45 5.37 21.49
N LYS A 427 -2.41 5.71 22.37
CA LYS A 427 -2.16 6.55 23.54
C LYS A 427 -1.16 5.89 24.51
N ARG A 428 -0.52 6.70 25.33
CA ARG A 428 0.42 6.25 26.36
C ARG A 428 -0.18 5.22 27.30
N GLU A 429 -1.38 5.47 27.81
CA GLU A 429 -2.11 4.58 28.70
C GLU A 429 -2.29 3.19 28.09
N SER A 430 -2.73 3.12 26.84
CA SER A 430 -2.96 1.85 26.12
C SER A 430 -1.69 1.02 25.98
N LEU A 431 -0.53 1.67 25.84
CA LEU A 431 0.77 1.02 25.72
C LEU A 431 1.33 0.48 27.03
N HIS A 432 0.71 0.84 28.17
CA HIS A 432 1.11 0.38 29.49
C HIS A 432 0.25 -0.79 30.02
N PHE A 433 -0.60 -1.34 29.18
CA PHE A 433 -1.19 -2.67 29.42
C PHE A 433 -0.29 -3.74 28.81
N LYS A 434 0.09 -4.73 29.63
CA LYS A 434 1.05 -5.75 29.21
C LYS A 434 0.50 -7.16 29.49
N ILE A 435 0.92 -8.08 28.64
CA ILE A 435 0.78 -9.54 28.86
C ILE A 435 2.19 -10.11 28.68
N ASP A 436 2.67 -10.88 29.66
CA ASP A 436 4.05 -11.41 29.64
C ASP A 436 5.07 -10.32 29.27
N ASN A 437 5.00 -9.17 29.96
CA ASN A 437 5.85 -7.98 29.81
C ASN A 437 5.85 -7.29 28.44
N LYS A 438 4.99 -7.70 27.50
CA LYS A 438 4.86 -7.06 26.19
C LYS A 438 3.51 -6.34 26.05
N ASN A 439 3.54 -5.16 25.45
CA ASN A 439 2.33 -4.44 25.06
C ASN A 439 1.86 -4.82 23.64
N ILE A 440 0.65 -4.38 23.27
CA ILE A 440 0.04 -4.70 21.98
C ILE A 440 0.84 -4.16 20.77
N ALA A 441 1.48 -2.99 20.90
CA ALA A 441 2.26 -2.40 19.82
C ALA A 441 3.58 -3.14 19.60
N GLU A 442 4.27 -3.53 20.68
CA GLU A 442 5.46 -4.36 20.60
C GLU A 442 5.17 -5.70 19.93
N LEU A 443 4.05 -6.35 20.26
CA LEU A 443 3.64 -7.58 19.59
C LEU A 443 3.30 -7.36 18.12
N SER A 444 2.60 -6.27 17.80
CA SER A 444 2.23 -5.94 16.43
C SER A 444 3.43 -5.61 15.54
N SER A 445 4.56 -5.24 16.12
CA SER A 445 5.81 -4.93 15.42
C SER A 445 6.68 -6.16 15.16
N LEU A 446 6.41 -7.29 15.83
CA LEU A 446 7.09 -8.55 15.56
C LEU A 446 6.72 -9.07 14.18
N ASP A 447 7.65 -9.76 13.50
CA ASP A 447 7.30 -10.56 12.33
C ASP A 447 6.34 -11.70 12.71
N ILE A 448 5.56 -12.18 11.72
CA ILE A 448 4.54 -13.21 11.97
C ILE A 448 5.14 -14.48 12.57
N GLN A 449 6.38 -14.84 12.19
CA GLN A 449 7.04 -16.03 12.75
C GLN A 449 7.44 -15.83 14.22
N ALA A 450 8.00 -14.67 14.57
CA ALA A 450 8.32 -14.31 15.95
C ALA A 450 7.03 -14.18 16.80
N LEU A 451 5.98 -13.60 16.21
CA LEU A 451 4.69 -13.47 16.86
C LEU A 451 4.08 -14.85 17.16
N LYS A 452 4.15 -15.81 16.21
CA LYS A 452 3.73 -17.20 16.47
C LYS A 452 4.48 -17.80 17.66
N LYS A 453 5.83 -17.68 17.66
CA LYS A 453 6.65 -18.20 18.76
C LYS A 453 6.29 -17.59 20.11
N TRP A 454 5.92 -16.31 20.13
CA TRP A 454 5.50 -15.65 21.36
C TRP A 454 4.16 -16.19 21.86
N PHE A 455 3.20 -16.43 20.95
CA PHE A 455 1.91 -17.02 21.28
C PHE A 455 1.98 -18.53 21.57
N ASP A 456 3.02 -19.24 21.09
CA ASP A 456 3.24 -20.63 21.43
C ASP A 456 3.51 -20.75 22.94
N ARG A 457 2.73 -21.60 23.63
CA ARG A 457 2.84 -21.83 25.09
C ARG A 457 2.76 -20.55 25.93
N ILE A 458 2.03 -19.54 25.51
CA ILE A 458 1.80 -18.33 26.32
C ILE A 458 1.07 -18.70 27.64
N GLU A 459 0.23 -19.75 27.63
CA GLU A 459 -0.48 -20.27 28.80
C GLU A 459 0.43 -20.64 29.96
N ASP A 460 1.67 -21.04 29.68
CA ASP A 460 2.68 -21.39 30.70
C ASP A 460 3.29 -20.16 31.37
N ARG A 461 3.13 -18.97 30.76
CA ARG A 461 3.77 -17.70 31.20
C ARG A 461 2.78 -16.69 31.78
N ILE A 462 1.48 -17.00 31.74
CA ILE A 462 0.42 -16.17 32.30
C ILE A 462 -0.27 -16.86 33.48
N ASN A 463 -0.92 -16.08 34.34
CA ASN A 463 -1.60 -16.63 35.52
C ASN A 463 -2.88 -17.42 35.12
N GLU A 464 -3.39 -18.23 36.05
CA GLU A 464 -4.55 -19.11 35.82
C GLU A 464 -5.80 -18.35 35.36
N LYS A 465 -6.08 -17.19 35.98
CA LYS A 465 -7.22 -16.35 35.62
C LYS A 465 -7.10 -15.85 34.18
N GLN A 466 -5.92 -15.37 33.79
CA GLN A 466 -5.63 -14.93 32.42
C GLN A 466 -5.77 -16.10 31.44
N ARG A 467 -5.28 -17.30 31.82
CA ARG A 467 -5.35 -18.50 30.97
C ARG A 467 -6.80 -18.87 30.63
N ILE A 468 -7.68 -18.93 31.64
CA ILE A 468 -9.09 -19.25 31.43
C ILE A 468 -9.76 -18.24 30.49
N ILE A 469 -9.51 -16.95 30.68
CA ILE A 469 -10.08 -15.87 29.86
C ILE A 469 -9.54 -15.91 28.42
N ALA A 470 -8.25 -16.22 28.24
CA ALA A 470 -7.55 -16.11 26.97
C ALA A 470 -7.75 -17.32 26.05
N THR A 471 -8.16 -18.49 26.55
CA THR A 471 -8.14 -19.77 25.82
C THR A 471 -8.76 -19.69 24.43
N GLU A 472 -10.00 -19.23 24.30
CA GLU A 472 -10.68 -19.17 22.99
C GLU A 472 -10.08 -18.06 22.08
N ILE A 473 -9.67 -16.94 22.67
CA ILE A 473 -9.05 -15.83 21.93
C ILE A 473 -7.70 -16.28 21.35
N LEU A 474 -6.89 -16.99 22.12
CA LEU A 474 -5.58 -17.50 21.69
C LEU A 474 -5.73 -18.52 20.57
N LYS A 475 -6.74 -19.38 20.62
CA LYS A 475 -7.05 -20.34 19.55
C LYS A 475 -7.30 -19.63 18.21
N GLU A 476 -8.11 -18.56 18.21
CA GLU A 476 -8.42 -17.80 17.02
C GLU A 476 -7.19 -17.00 16.48
N ILE A 477 -6.38 -16.42 17.38
CA ILE A 477 -5.14 -15.74 17.00
C ILE A 477 -4.16 -16.72 16.35
N ARG A 478 -3.91 -17.87 16.96
CA ARG A 478 -2.99 -18.90 16.44
C ARG A 478 -3.43 -19.43 15.10
N LYS A 479 -4.72 -19.66 14.92
CA LYS A 479 -5.31 -20.12 13.67
C LYS A 479 -5.03 -19.12 12.52
N ARG A 480 -5.30 -17.83 12.74
CA ARG A 480 -5.09 -16.77 11.74
C ARG A 480 -3.60 -16.54 11.44
N ILE A 481 -2.74 -16.61 12.47
CA ILE A 481 -1.29 -16.56 12.28
C ILE A 481 -0.84 -17.74 11.41
N GLY A 482 -1.38 -18.95 11.65
CA GLY A 482 -1.11 -20.14 10.86
C GLY A 482 -1.39 -19.91 9.37
N PHE A 483 -2.54 -19.37 9.02
CA PHE A 483 -2.89 -19.10 7.62
C PHE A 483 -1.94 -18.10 6.93
N LEU A 484 -1.44 -17.11 7.63
CA LEU A 484 -0.44 -16.18 7.08
C LEU A 484 0.89 -16.88 6.81
N LEU A 485 1.27 -17.81 7.64
CA LEU A 485 2.48 -18.64 7.44
C LEU A 485 2.32 -19.64 6.29
N ASP A 486 1.13 -20.23 6.14
CA ASP A 486 0.82 -21.18 5.07
C ASP A 486 0.89 -20.53 3.68
N VAL A 487 0.62 -19.21 3.57
CA VAL A 487 0.77 -18.45 2.32
C VAL A 487 2.14 -17.75 2.17
N GLY A 488 3.12 -18.07 3.03
CA GLY A 488 4.50 -17.57 2.91
C GLY A 488 4.72 -16.10 3.31
N LEU A 489 3.96 -15.60 4.28
CA LEU A 489 4.04 -14.20 4.76
C LEU A 489 4.71 -14.07 6.14
N GLU A 490 5.64 -14.99 6.46
CA GLU A 490 6.32 -15.05 7.75
C GLU A 490 7.09 -13.78 8.13
N TYR A 491 7.57 -13.01 7.16
CA TYR A 491 8.41 -11.82 7.34
C TYR A 491 7.62 -10.52 7.57
N LEU A 492 6.31 -10.53 7.33
CA LEU A 492 5.47 -9.36 7.58
C LEU A 492 5.23 -9.15 9.08
N ASN A 493 4.92 -7.92 9.47
CA ASN A 493 4.40 -7.60 10.80
C ASN A 493 2.96 -7.07 10.73
N LEU A 494 2.23 -7.17 11.86
CA LEU A 494 0.83 -6.76 11.90
C LEU A 494 0.61 -5.25 11.74
N ASN A 495 1.60 -4.44 12.08
CA ASN A 495 1.52 -2.97 12.02
C ASN A 495 1.80 -2.41 10.62
N ARG A 496 2.25 -3.23 9.66
CA ARG A 496 2.58 -2.80 8.30
C ARG A 496 1.35 -2.27 7.57
N PRO A 497 1.38 -1.01 7.06
CA PRO A 497 0.26 -0.44 6.33
C PRO A 497 0.03 -1.15 5.00
N LEU A 498 -1.23 -1.42 4.63
CA LEU A 498 -1.56 -2.11 3.38
C LEU A 498 -1.05 -1.39 2.13
N ARG A 499 -1.01 -0.06 2.16
CA ARG A 499 -0.49 0.75 1.03
C ARG A 499 0.98 0.52 0.70
N THR A 500 1.75 -0.10 1.61
CA THR A 500 3.18 -0.40 1.45
C THR A 500 3.45 -1.83 1.00
N LEU A 501 2.40 -2.61 0.81
CA LEU A 501 2.50 -4.00 0.36
C LEU A 501 2.58 -4.06 -1.17
N SER A 502 3.30 -5.05 -1.66
CA SER A 502 3.22 -5.42 -3.07
C SER A 502 1.84 -5.99 -3.40
N GLY A 503 1.47 -6.00 -4.69
CA GLY A 503 0.21 -6.58 -5.15
C GLY A 503 0.04 -8.04 -4.70
N GLY A 504 1.09 -8.85 -4.86
CA GLY A 504 1.08 -10.25 -4.44
C GLY A 504 1.00 -10.44 -2.91
N GLU A 505 1.67 -9.61 -2.10
CA GLU A 505 1.51 -9.63 -0.63
C GLU A 505 0.08 -9.34 -0.20
N ALA A 506 -0.54 -8.31 -0.77
CA ALA A 506 -1.92 -7.94 -0.46
C ALA A 506 -2.91 -9.04 -0.87
N GLN A 507 -2.70 -9.67 -2.01
CA GLN A 507 -3.51 -10.79 -2.50
C GLN A 507 -3.41 -12.00 -1.58
N ARG A 508 -2.20 -12.39 -1.15
CA ARG A 508 -1.99 -13.50 -0.21
C ARG A 508 -2.59 -13.25 1.17
N ILE A 509 -2.56 -12.00 1.67
CA ILE A 509 -3.26 -11.66 2.91
C ILE A 509 -4.77 -11.90 2.77
N ARG A 510 -5.36 -11.52 1.65
CA ARG A 510 -6.79 -11.80 1.38
C ARG A 510 -7.05 -13.29 1.28
N LEU A 511 -6.20 -14.04 0.59
CA LEU A 511 -6.30 -15.49 0.51
C LEU A 511 -6.25 -16.13 1.90
N ALA A 512 -5.29 -15.75 2.75
CA ALA A 512 -5.18 -16.21 4.13
C ALA A 512 -6.43 -15.89 4.94
N THR A 513 -7.00 -14.69 4.76
CA THR A 513 -8.25 -14.28 5.42
C THR A 513 -9.42 -15.14 4.95
N GLN A 514 -9.55 -15.41 3.66
CA GLN A 514 -10.62 -16.26 3.11
C GLN A 514 -10.50 -17.72 3.55
N ILE A 515 -9.30 -18.31 3.58
CA ILE A 515 -9.07 -19.63 4.17
C ILE A 515 -9.53 -19.62 5.64
N GLY A 516 -9.29 -18.50 6.36
CA GLY A 516 -9.68 -18.31 7.74
C GLY A 516 -11.19 -18.35 7.98
N THR A 517 -12.01 -17.94 7.01
CA THR A 517 -13.48 -17.97 7.13
C THR A 517 -14.06 -19.38 7.11
N GLN A 518 -13.30 -20.35 6.59
CA GLN A 518 -13.73 -21.75 6.44
C GLN A 518 -15.07 -21.92 5.69
N LEU A 519 -15.33 -21.04 4.72
CA LEU A 519 -16.51 -21.18 3.86
C LEU A 519 -16.37 -22.43 3.00
N VAL A 520 -17.50 -23.10 2.76
CA VAL A 520 -17.61 -24.31 1.94
C VAL A 520 -18.61 -24.09 0.82
N GLY A 521 -18.42 -24.79 -0.29
CA GLY A 521 -19.32 -24.70 -1.45
C GLY A 521 -19.22 -23.39 -2.21
N VAL A 522 -18.11 -22.66 -2.09
CA VAL A 522 -17.82 -21.38 -2.76
C VAL A 522 -16.94 -21.62 -3.99
N LEU A 523 -17.09 -20.79 -5.01
CA LEU A 523 -16.16 -20.71 -6.13
C LEU A 523 -15.20 -19.53 -5.90
N TYR A 524 -13.94 -19.82 -5.66
CA TYR A 524 -12.88 -18.80 -5.57
C TYR A 524 -12.24 -18.61 -6.95
N ILE A 525 -12.07 -17.34 -7.35
CA ILE A 525 -11.36 -16.97 -8.59
C ILE A 525 -10.18 -16.08 -8.22
N LEU A 526 -8.97 -16.50 -8.56
CA LEU A 526 -7.73 -15.82 -8.24
C LEU A 526 -7.02 -15.37 -9.53
N ASP A 527 -6.44 -14.17 -9.49
CA ASP A 527 -5.66 -13.60 -10.60
C ASP A 527 -4.18 -13.66 -10.26
N GLU A 528 -3.44 -14.55 -10.94
CA GLU A 528 -1.97 -14.69 -10.85
C GLU A 528 -1.42 -14.68 -9.40
N PRO A 529 -1.87 -15.57 -8.51
CA PRO A 529 -1.48 -15.52 -7.10
C PRO A 529 0.00 -15.86 -6.84
N SER A 530 0.72 -16.40 -7.81
CA SER A 530 2.16 -16.72 -7.72
C SER A 530 3.07 -15.50 -7.95
N ILE A 531 2.51 -14.33 -8.31
CA ILE A 531 3.29 -13.14 -8.61
C ILE A 531 4.22 -12.73 -7.46
N GLY A 532 5.49 -12.43 -7.81
CA GLY A 532 6.51 -11.98 -6.86
C GLY A 532 6.92 -13.05 -5.84
N LEU A 533 6.58 -14.32 -6.11
CA LEU A 533 7.00 -15.44 -5.27
C LEU A 533 8.28 -16.08 -5.79
N HIS A 534 9.15 -16.36 -4.84
CA HIS A 534 10.23 -17.28 -5.08
C HIS A 534 9.68 -18.71 -5.22
N ALA A 535 10.30 -19.58 -6.03
CA ALA A 535 9.84 -20.97 -6.26
C ALA A 535 9.59 -21.73 -4.95
N ARG A 536 10.41 -21.53 -3.91
CA ARG A 536 10.19 -22.11 -2.57
C ARG A 536 8.83 -21.72 -1.96
N ASP A 537 8.43 -20.47 -2.11
CA ASP A 537 7.20 -19.95 -1.49
C ASP A 537 5.97 -20.31 -2.34
N ASN A 538 6.17 -20.57 -3.65
CA ASN A 538 5.13 -21.06 -4.56
C ASN A 538 4.57 -22.43 -4.12
N VAL A 539 5.44 -23.33 -3.65
CA VAL A 539 5.01 -24.64 -3.09
C VAL A 539 4.04 -24.47 -1.92
N LYS A 540 4.28 -23.46 -1.03
CA LYS A 540 3.36 -23.17 0.10
C LYS A 540 2.02 -22.67 -0.41
N LEU A 541 2.02 -21.78 -1.41
CA LEU A 541 0.81 -21.25 -2.01
C LEU A 541 -0.03 -22.37 -2.66
N ILE A 542 0.58 -23.24 -3.45
CA ILE A 542 -0.10 -24.38 -4.08
C ILE A 542 -0.77 -25.25 -3.02
N LYS A 543 -0.07 -25.53 -1.93
CA LYS A 543 -0.63 -26.30 -0.81
C LYS A 543 -1.84 -25.57 -0.20
N ALA A 544 -1.74 -24.28 0.06
CA ALA A 544 -2.85 -23.47 0.63
C ALA A 544 -4.09 -23.48 -0.29
N LEU A 545 -3.91 -23.42 -1.61
CA LEU A 545 -5.01 -23.53 -2.59
C LEU A 545 -5.62 -24.93 -2.61
N LYS A 546 -4.80 -25.98 -2.48
CA LYS A 546 -5.30 -27.36 -2.35
C LYS A 546 -6.08 -27.54 -1.03
N ASP A 547 -5.59 -27.00 0.08
CA ASP A 547 -6.29 -27.03 1.36
C ASP A 547 -7.65 -26.31 1.27
N LEU A 548 -7.71 -25.14 0.57
CA LEU A 548 -8.96 -24.44 0.30
C LEU A 548 -9.94 -25.24 -0.55
N ARG A 549 -9.45 -25.95 -1.57
CA ARG A 549 -10.22 -26.90 -2.39
C ARG A 549 -10.75 -28.06 -1.52
N ASP A 550 -9.91 -28.63 -0.69
CA ASP A 550 -10.23 -29.82 0.11
C ASP A 550 -11.27 -29.55 1.21
N LEU A 551 -11.49 -28.27 1.55
CA LEU A 551 -12.64 -27.82 2.34
C LEU A 551 -13.99 -27.96 1.60
N GLY A 552 -14.00 -28.38 0.31
CA GLY A 552 -15.21 -28.52 -0.50
C GLY A 552 -15.51 -27.29 -1.36
N ASN A 553 -14.50 -26.52 -1.74
CA ASN A 553 -14.61 -25.35 -2.61
C ASN A 553 -14.08 -25.64 -4.02
N SER A 554 -14.63 -24.90 -4.99
CA SER A 554 -14.04 -24.83 -6.33
C SER A 554 -13.04 -23.68 -6.36
N VAL A 555 -11.84 -23.92 -6.90
CA VAL A 555 -10.78 -22.91 -6.98
C VAL A 555 -10.35 -22.75 -8.42
N VAL A 556 -10.61 -21.60 -9.02
CA VAL A 556 -10.20 -21.24 -10.38
C VAL A 556 -9.06 -20.24 -10.29
N VAL A 557 -7.95 -20.51 -10.94
CA VAL A 557 -6.76 -19.65 -10.91
C VAL A 557 -6.37 -19.27 -12.33
N VAL A 558 -6.26 -18.00 -12.63
CA VAL A 558 -5.62 -17.53 -13.87
C VAL A 558 -4.12 -17.51 -13.61
N GLU A 559 -3.34 -18.34 -14.34
CA GLU A 559 -1.92 -18.53 -14.03
C GLU A 559 -1.04 -18.87 -15.23
N HIS A 560 0.25 -18.59 -15.07
CA HIS A 560 1.31 -18.90 -16.03
C HIS A 560 2.44 -19.75 -15.43
N ASP A 561 2.39 -20.01 -14.13
CA ASP A 561 3.41 -20.78 -13.42
C ASP A 561 3.34 -22.27 -13.76
N LYS A 562 4.50 -22.85 -14.11
CA LYS A 562 4.63 -24.27 -14.52
C LYS A 562 4.21 -25.23 -13.41
N GLU A 563 4.66 -24.98 -12.16
CA GLU A 563 4.36 -25.87 -11.03
C GLU A 563 2.87 -25.81 -10.68
N MET A 564 2.27 -24.61 -10.67
CA MET A 564 0.84 -24.46 -10.43
C MET A 564 -0.01 -25.21 -11.45
N MET A 565 0.36 -25.14 -12.75
CA MET A 565 -0.35 -25.87 -13.80
C MET A 565 -0.23 -27.40 -13.61
N LEU A 566 0.97 -27.91 -13.35
CA LEU A 566 1.20 -29.37 -13.20
C LEU A 566 0.56 -29.93 -11.92
N GLU A 567 0.45 -29.14 -10.86
CA GLU A 567 -0.13 -29.51 -9.57
C GLU A 567 -1.65 -29.29 -9.49
N SER A 568 -2.27 -28.74 -10.55
CA SER A 568 -3.72 -28.51 -10.63
C SER A 568 -4.48 -29.80 -10.95
N ASP A 569 -5.78 -29.83 -10.68
CA ASP A 569 -6.65 -30.95 -11.05
C ASP A 569 -7.13 -30.86 -12.52
N TYR A 570 -7.19 -29.62 -13.06
CA TYR A 570 -7.70 -29.36 -14.41
C TYR A 570 -7.08 -28.12 -15.01
N ILE A 571 -6.76 -28.13 -16.29
CA ILE A 571 -6.15 -27.00 -17.01
C ILE A 571 -7.07 -26.61 -18.18
N ILE A 572 -7.24 -25.31 -18.40
CA ILE A 572 -7.93 -24.72 -19.55
C ILE A 572 -6.95 -23.75 -20.22
N ASP A 573 -6.57 -24.02 -21.46
CA ASP A 573 -5.69 -23.17 -22.26
C ASP A 573 -6.51 -22.33 -23.23
N VAL A 574 -6.40 -20.99 -23.11
CA VAL A 574 -7.11 -20.02 -23.94
C VAL A 574 -6.14 -19.40 -24.94
N GLY A 575 -6.45 -19.49 -26.21
CA GLY A 575 -5.57 -19.04 -27.29
C GLY A 575 -6.27 -19.01 -28.64
N PRO A 576 -5.56 -19.36 -29.74
CA PRO A 576 -4.12 -19.68 -29.83
C PRO A 576 -3.19 -18.47 -29.79
N GLY A 577 -3.68 -17.26 -30.00
CA GLY A 577 -2.93 -16.01 -30.02
C GLY A 577 -3.51 -14.98 -29.04
N ALA A 578 -3.08 -13.71 -29.20
CA ALA A 578 -3.54 -12.59 -28.38
C ALA A 578 -4.61 -11.76 -29.13
N GLY A 579 -5.42 -11.00 -28.39
CA GLY A 579 -6.45 -10.11 -28.94
C GLY A 579 -7.41 -10.82 -29.91
N ARG A 580 -7.54 -10.30 -31.13
CA ARG A 580 -8.42 -10.89 -32.16
C ARG A 580 -8.01 -12.29 -32.62
N HIS A 581 -6.75 -12.70 -32.40
CA HIS A 581 -6.24 -14.03 -32.72
C HIS A 581 -6.44 -15.02 -31.59
N GLY A 582 -6.86 -14.56 -30.40
CA GLY A 582 -7.20 -15.33 -29.22
C GLY A 582 -8.67 -15.69 -29.11
N GLY A 583 -9.12 -15.88 -27.90
CA GLY A 583 -10.54 -16.03 -27.53
C GLY A 583 -11.13 -17.40 -27.83
N GLN A 584 -10.31 -18.46 -27.96
CA GLN A 584 -10.76 -19.84 -28.17
C GLN A 584 -10.16 -20.73 -27.07
N VAL A 585 -10.84 -21.81 -26.73
CA VAL A 585 -10.27 -22.88 -25.89
C VAL A 585 -9.45 -23.79 -26.79
N VAL A 586 -8.13 -23.77 -26.60
CA VAL A 586 -7.16 -24.57 -27.37
C VAL A 586 -7.12 -25.99 -26.84
N ALA A 587 -7.07 -26.13 -25.53
CA ALA A 587 -7.03 -27.41 -24.85
C ALA A 587 -7.71 -27.30 -23.48
N ALA A 588 -8.33 -28.39 -23.04
CA ALA A 588 -8.86 -28.51 -21.68
C ALA A 588 -8.79 -29.94 -21.20
N GLY A 589 -8.41 -30.15 -19.93
CA GLY A 589 -8.31 -31.51 -19.38
C GLY A 589 -7.44 -31.62 -18.13
N MET A 590 -7.34 -32.80 -17.58
CA MET A 590 -6.39 -33.13 -16.51
C MET A 590 -4.95 -32.96 -17.01
N PRO A 591 -3.98 -32.59 -16.16
CA PRO A 591 -2.60 -32.33 -16.56
C PRO A 591 -1.99 -33.44 -17.45
N GLU A 592 -2.19 -34.71 -17.11
CA GLU A 592 -1.66 -35.85 -17.89
C GLU A 592 -2.19 -35.93 -19.35
N LYS A 593 -3.46 -35.56 -19.56
CA LYS A 593 -4.07 -35.49 -20.89
C LYS A 593 -3.67 -34.20 -21.59
N PHE A 594 -3.58 -33.10 -20.84
CA PHE A 594 -3.20 -31.80 -21.35
C PHE A 594 -1.79 -31.77 -21.95
N LEU A 595 -0.82 -32.42 -21.31
CA LEU A 595 0.58 -32.52 -21.79
C LEU A 595 0.74 -33.22 -23.15
N LYS A 596 -0.27 -34.00 -23.58
CA LYS A 596 -0.27 -34.70 -24.87
C LYS A 596 -0.84 -33.87 -26.03
N ASN A 597 -1.34 -32.66 -25.76
CA ASN A 597 -1.87 -31.81 -26.81
C ASN A 597 -0.75 -31.04 -27.56
N ASP A 598 -1.06 -30.60 -28.78
CA ASP A 598 -0.13 -29.86 -29.64
C ASP A 598 -0.15 -28.34 -29.39
N GLY A 599 -0.79 -27.89 -28.31
CA GLY A 599 -0.85 -26.46 -27.91
C GLY A 599 0.52 -25.92 -27.51
N THR A 600 0.73 -24.62 -27.69
CA THR A 600 1.99 -23.94 -27.33
C THR A 600 2.33 -24.16 -25.84
N THR A 601 1.34 -23.96 -24.95
CA THR A 601 1.49 -24.16 -23.51
C THR A 601 1.91 -25.60 -23.18
N SER A 602 1.26 -26.59 -23.80
CA SER A 602 1.58 -28.01 -23.61
C SER A 602 3.01 -28.36 -24.04
N LYS A 603 3.49 -27.77 -25.16
CA LYS A 603 4.87 -27.96 -25.67
C LYS A 603 5.93 -27.41 -24.72
N TYR A 604 5.67 -26.29 -24.06
CA TYR A 604 6.57 -25.77 -23.02
C TYR A 604 6.54 -26.63 -21.76
N LEU A 605 5.36 -27.08 -21.32
CA LEU A 605 5.23 -27.90 -20.12
C LEU A 605 5.86 -29.28 -20.27
N ASN A 606 5.77 -29.90 -21.46
CA ASN A 606 6.35 -31.24 -21.74
C ASN A 606 7.81 -31.20 -22.21
N GLY A 607 8.43 -30.00 -22.30
CA GLY A 607 9.84 -29.83 -22.66
C GLY A 607 10.16 -29.89 -24.17
N GLN A 608 9.12 -29.98 -25.04
CA GLN A 608 9.35 -29.90 -26.49
C GLN A 608 9.77 -28.50 -26.95
N LEU A 609 9.33 -27.47 -26.25
CA LEU A 609 9.77 -26.10 -26.40
C LEU A 609 10.44 -25.66 -25.09
N SER A 610 11.55 -24.94 -25.21
CA SER A 610 12.25 -24.34 -24.08
C SER A 610 12.75 -22.94 -24.46
N ILE A 611 12.85 -22.07 -23.47
CA ILE A 611 13.47 -20.76 -23.65
C ILE A 611 14.98 -20.98 -23.73
N LEU A 612 15.55 -20.65 -24.88
CA LEU A 612 16.97 -20.79 -25.14
C LEU A 612 17.77 -19.74 -24.36
N TYR A 613 18.86 -20.14 -23.76
CA TYR A 613 19.81 -19.23 -23.09
C TYR A 613 21.23 -19.49 -23.56
N SER A 614 22.05 -18.41 -23.59
CA SER A 614 23.46 -18.53 -23.96
C SER A 614 24.27 -19.12 -22.80
N LYS A 615 25.04 -20.17 -23.08
CA LYS A 615 26.02 -20.71 -22.13
C LYS A 615 27.26 -19.80 -22.01
N GLN A 616 27.54 -19.00 -23.05
CA GLN A 616 28.64 -18.04 -23.02
C GLN A 616 28.14 -16.73 -22.41
N LYS A 617 28.59 -16.45 -21.21
CA LYS A 617 28.21 -15.24 -20.45
C LYS A 617 29.08 -14.05 -20.80
N ARG A 618 28.51 -12.85 -20.82
CA ARG A 618 29.26 -11.60 -21.06
C ARG A 618 30.07 -11.24 -19.83
N THR A 619 31.29 -10.77 -20.03
CA THR A 619 32.20 -10.28 -18.97
C THR A 619 31.98 -8.77 -18.69
N GLY A 620 31.13 -8.11 -19.49
CA GLY A 620 30.89 -6.68 -19.39
C GLY A 620 32.03 -5.80 -19.90
N SER A 621 31.95 -4.52 -19.58
CA SER A 621 32.97 -3.53 -19.97
C SER A 621 34.25 -3.57 -19.10
N GLY A 622 34.27 -4.39 -18.04
CA GLY A 622 35.31 -4.37 -17.01
C GLY A 622 35.11 -3.31 -15.91
N GLU A 623 34.21 -2.37 -16.15
CA GLU A 623 33.82 -1.34 -15.16
C GLU A 623 32.71 -1.84 -14.23
N ARG A 624 32.62 -1.23 -13.04
CA ARG A 624 31.66 -1.62 -12.00
C ARG A 624 31.00 -0.40 -11.37
N LEU A 625 29.72 -0.55 -11.00
CA LEU A 625 29.03 0.32 -10.08
C LEU A 625 29.02 -0.38 -8.73
N SER A 626 29.61 0.23 -7.69
CA SER A 626 29.73 -0.36 -6.36
C SER A 626 29.01 0.49 -5.33
N LEU A 627 28.02 -0.08 -4.67
CA LEU A 627 27.33 0.50 -3.51
C LEU A 627 27.84 -0.23 -2.26
N LEU A 628 28.45 0.50 -1.32
CA LEU A 628 29.06 -0.07 -0.13
C LEU A 628 28.25 0.25 1.12
N GLY A 629 28.07 -0.77 1.97
CA GLY A 629 27.51 -0.65 3.31
C GLY A 629 26.05 -0.24 3.34
N ALA A 630 25.20 -0.74 2.44
CA ALA A 630 23.76 -0.53 2.47
C ALA A 630 23.15 -1.17 3.73
N ALA A 631 22.46 -0.36 4.57
CA ALA A 631 22.00 -0.76 5.90
C ALA A 631 20.54 -0.32 6.20
N GLY A 632 19.72 -0.11 5.19
CA GLY A 632 18.30 0.22 5.35
C GLY A 632 17.44 -0.99 5.67
N ASN A 633 16.39 -0.80 6.45
CA ASN A 633 15.41 -1.83 6.82
C ASN A 633 16.11 -3.11 7.36
N ASN A 634 15.98 -4.23 6.67
CA ASN A 634 16.60 -5.50 7.06
C ASN A 634 18.02 -5.72 6.51
N LEU A 635 18.58 -4.79 5.72
CA LEU A 635 19.92 -4.93 5.14
C LEU A 635 21.02 -4.86 6.20
N LYS A 636 22.00 -5.77 6.11
CA LYS A 636 23.09 -5.94 7.10
C LYS A 636 24.42 -5.46 6.53
N ASN A 637 24.55 -4.15 6.27
CA ASN A 637 25.76 -3.54 5.68
C ASN A 637 26.20 -4.23 4.37
N VAL A 638 25.27 -4.32 3.41
CA VAL A 638 25.46 -5.05 2.16
C VAL A 638 26.33 -4.25 1.19
N ASP A 639 27.30 -4.91 0.58
CA ASP A 639 28.12 -4.37 -0.52
C ASP A 639 27.63 -4.95 -1.86
N LEU A 640 27.06 -4.10 -2.71
CA LEU A 640 26.53 -4.47 -4.01
C LEU A 640 27.49 -4.04 -5.12
N ASN A 641 27.90 -5.00 -5.97
CA ASN A 641 28.76 -4.75 -7.13
C ASN A 641 28.04 -5.16 -8.41
N ILE A 642 27.74 -4.19 -9.27
CA ILE A 642 27.08 -4.39 -10.57
C ILE A 642 28.13 -4.28 -11.67
N LEU A 643 28.26 -5.32 -12.49
CA LEU A 643 29.11 -5.33 -13.67
C LEU A 643 28.44 -4.53 -14.80
N LEU A 644 29.10 -3.50 -15.31
CA LEU A 644 28.53 -2.67 -16.38
C LEU A 644 28.62 -3.38 -17.74
N GLY A 645 27.62 -3.17 -18.59
CA GLY A 645 27.49 -3.84 -19.88
C GLY A 645 27.07 -5.32 -19.77
N THR A 646 26.37 -5.70 -18.69
CA THR A 646 25.88 -7.07 -18.49
C THR A 646 24.37 -7.11 -18.20
N PHE A 647 23.79 -8.28 -18.35
CA PHE A 647 22.48 -8.63 -17.86
C PHE A 647 22.60 -9.25 -16.46
N THR A 648 22.39 -8.44 -15.42
CA THR A 648 22.49 -8.87 -14.03
C THR A 648 21.12 -9.11 -13.40
N CYS A 649 20.94 -10.25 -12.74
CA CYS A 649 19.70 -10.62 -12.06
C CYS A 649 19.87 -10.55 -10.53
N ILE A 650 18.97 -9.82 -9.86
CA ILE A 650 18.86 -9.78 -8.39
C ILE A 650 17.80 -10.79 -7.99
N THR A 651 18.19 -11.81 -7.22
CA THR A 651 17.32 -12.91 -6.81
C THR A 651 17.23 -13.02 -5.30
N GLY A 652 16.41 -13.95 -4.81
CA GLY A 652 16.28 -14.26 -3.39
C GLY A 652 14.85 -14.42 -2.95
N VAL A 653 14.64 -15.04 -1.78
CA VAL A 653 13.31 -15.28 -1.23
C VAL A 653 12.52 -14.00 -0.99
N SER A 654 11.19 -14.10 -0.89
CA SER A 654 10.33 -12.96 -0.59
C SER A 654 10.71 -12.32 0.74
N GLY A 655 10.81 -10.98 0.77
CA GLY A 655 11.24 -10.23 1.97
C GLY A 655 12.74 -10.29 2.28
N SER A 656 13.61 -10.82 1.40
CA SER A 656 15.06 -10.89 1.64
C SER A 656 15.79 -9.54 1.57
N GLY A 657 15.12 -8.47 1.11
CA GLY A 657 15.66 -7.12 1.05
C GLY A 657 15.99 -6.62 -0.36
N LYS A 658 15.57 -7.33 -1.43
CA LYS A 658 15.82 -6.93 -2.85
C LYS A 658 15.34 -5.50 -3.14
N SER A 659 14.08 -5.21 -2.88
CA SER A 659 13.48 -3.90 -3.13
C SER A 659 14.13 -2.82 -2.26
N THR A 660 14.46 -3.11 -1.00
CA THR A 660 15.18 -2.20 -0.11
C THR A 660 16.57 -1.83 -0.66
N LEU A 661 17.29 -2.82 -1.21
CA LEU A 661 18.63 -2.59 -1.78
C LEU A 661 18.57 -1.76 -3.07
N ILE A 662 17.63 -2.08 -3.96
CA ILE A 662 17.56 -1.50 -5.30
C ILE A 662 16.67 -0.25 -5.33
N HIS A 663 15.38 -0.34 -4.93
CA HIS A 663 14.42 0.76 -5.06
C HIS A 663 14.55 1.80 -3.96
N ASP A 664 14.83 1.37 -2.71
CA ASP A 664 14.88 2.31 -1.59
C ASP A 664 16.30 2.85 -1.32
N THR A 665 17.36 2.21 -1.87
CA THR A 665 18.74 2.64 -1.64
C THR A 665 19.43 3.03 -2.94
N LEU A 666 19.66 2.09 -3.88
CA LEU A 666 20.45 2.36 -5.10
C LEU A 666 19.77 3.38 -6.01
N PHE A 667 18.51 3.16 -6.37
CA PHE A 667 17.78 4.01 -7.32
C PHE A 667 17.65 5.46 -6.86
N PRO A 668 17.29 5.78 -5.58
CA PRO A 668 17.27 7.16 -5.11
C PRO A 668 18.64 7.86 -5.19
N ILE A 669 19.76 7.14 -4.92
CA ILE A 669 21.12 7.70 -5.08
C ILE A 669 21.35 8.11 -6.53
N LEU A 670 21.06 7.20 -7.47
CA LEU A 670 21.24 7.46 -8.90
C LEU A 670 20.32 8.57 -9.40
N ASN A 671 19.07 8.55 -8.97
CA ASN A 671 18.06 9.55 -9.35
C ASN A 671 18.42 10.95 -8.81
N LYS A 672 18.98 11.02 -7.59
CA LYS A 672 19.52 12.27 -7.03
C LYS A 672 20.72 12.77 -7.83
N HIS A 673 21.60 11.87 -8.27
CA HIS A 673 22.80 12.24 -9.05
C HIS A 673 22.48 12.73 -10.48
N PHE A 674 21.59 12.02 -11.21
CA PHE A 674 21.31 12.31 -12.62
C PHE A 674 20.19 13.32 -12.84
N PHE A 675 19.19 13.38 -11.94
CA PHE A 675 17.97 14.15 -12.14
C PHE A 675 17.66 15.13 -11.01
N ASN A 676 18.58 15.30 -10.03
CA ASN A 676 18.41 16.15 -8.86
C ASN A 676 17.10 15.83 -8.08
N SER A 677 16.72 14.56 -8.01
CA SER A 677 15.56 14.11 -7.25
C SER A 677 15.73 14.38 -5.76
N HIS A 678 14.63 14.67 -5.06
CA HIS A 678 14.61 14.97 -3.63
C HIS A 678 14.40 13.73 -2.75
N ALA A 679 14.19 12.55 -3.36
CA ALA A 679 14.05 11.30 -2.61
C ALA A 679 15.36 10.96 -1.89
N ASP A 680 15.30 10.82 -0.58
CA ASP A 680 16.45 10.43 0.22
C ASP A 680 16.62 8.91 0.19
N PRO A 681 17.84 8.42 -0.14
CA PRO A 681 18.16 7.01 -0.06
C PRO A 681 18.21 6.53 1.39
N LEU A 682 17.96 5.25 1.59
CA LEU A 682 18.23 4.61 2.88
C LEU A 682 19.73 4.62 3.19
N ALA A 683 20.09 4.30 4.44
CA ALA A 683 21.46 4.39 4.94
C ALA A 683 22.45 3.54 4.12
N TYR A 684 23.55 4.15 3.70
CA TYR A 684 24.68 3.53 3.00
C TYR A 684 25.98 4.26 3.33
N LYS A 685 27.12 3.66 3.04
CA LYS A 685 28.43 4.28 3.30
C LYS A 685 28.95 5.08 2.12
N LYS A 686 28.99 4.49 0.93
CA LYS A 686 29.62 5.08 -0.27
C LYS A 686 29.07 4.44 -1.54
N ILE A 687 29.09 5.18 -2.64
CA ILE A 687 28.89 4.65 -3.98
C ILE A 687 30.05 5.08 -4.91
N ASP A 688 30.55 4.16 -5.70
CA ASP A 688 31.61 4.36 -6.68
C ASP A 688 31.15 3.92 -8.06
N GLY A 689 31.69 4.51 -9.13
CA GLY A 689 31.38 4.13 -10.51
C GLY A 689 30.30 4.98 -11.19
N LEU A 690 29.78 6.03 -10.55
CA LEU A 690 28.74 6.89 -11.13
C LEU A 690 29.11 7.56 -12.46
N LYS A 691 30.41 7.81 -12.69
CA LYS A 691 30.91 8.46 -13.93
C LYS A 691 30.84 7.58 -15.17
N GLN A 692 30.72 6.28 -15.00
CA GLN A 692 30.62 5.30 -16.10
C GLN A 692 29.21 5.19 -16.66
N ILE A 693 28.23 5.73 -15.97
CA ILE A 693 26.80 5.72 -16.33
C ILE A 693 26.41 7.15 -16.69
N ASP A 694 25.60 7.33 -17.72
CA ASP A 694 25.08 8.64 -18.14
C ASP A 694 23.59 8.83 -17.78
N LYS A 695 22.85 7.73 -17.56
CA LYS A 695 21.43 7.75 -17.27
C LYS A 695 20.99 6.50 -16.51
N VAL A 696 20.01 6.65 -15.63
CA VAL A 696 19.30 5.53 -15.02
C VAL A 696 17.82 5.57 -15.45
N ILE A 697 17.25 4.40 -15.73
CA ILE A 697 15.84 4.23 -16.11
C ILE A 697 15.26 3.11 -15.26
N GLU A 698 14.24 3.45 -14.49
CA GLU A 698 13.44 2.47 -13.74
C GLU A 698 12.17 2.11 -14.52
N VAL A 699 11.92 0.82 -14.65
CA VAL A 699 10.75 0.26 -15.32
C VAL A 699 9.99 -0.60 -14.29
N ASP A 700 9.07 0.01 -13.60
CA ASP A 700 8.23 -0.62 -12.58
C ASP A 700 6.83 -0.98 -13.11
N GLN A 701 6.04 -1.70 -12.31
CA GLN A 701 4.67 -2.12 -12.63
C GLN A 701 3.61 -1.03 -12.40
N SER A 702 4.01 0.19 -12.03
CA SER A 702 3.06 1.28 -11.79
C SER A 702 2.32 1.65 -13.11
N PRO A 703 1.04 2.03 -13.02
CA PRO A 703 0.27 2.42 -14.21
C PRO A 703 0.92 3.57 -14.97
N ILE A 704 0.85 3.56 -16.31
CA ILE A 704 1.33 4.65 -17.18
C ILE A 704 0.51 5.95 -17.04
N GLY A 705 -0.54 5.93 -16.24
CA GLY A 705 -1.38 7.08 -15.91
C GLY A 705 -2.56 6.67 -15.04
N ARG A 706 -3.09 7.64 -14.29
CA ARG A 706 -4.16 7.43 -13.30
C ARG A 706 -5.55 7.79 -13.81
N THR A 707 -5.65 8.28 -15.04
CA THR A 707 -6.92 8.75 -15.62
C THR A 707 -7.23 8.02 -16.92
N PRO A 708 -8.50 7.89 -17.32
CA PRO A 708 -8.89 7.32 -18.61
C PRO A 708 -8.35 8.05 -19.83
N ARG A 709 -7.79 9.26 -19.67
CA ARG A 709 -7.16 10.03 -20.74
C ARG A 709 -5.73 9.59 -21.03
N SER A 710 -5.08 8.88 -20.11
CA SER A 710 -3.77 8.28 -20.33
C SER A 710 -3.92 6.99 -21.13
N ASN A 711 -3.07 6.80 -22.13
CA ASN A 711 -3.08 5.62 -22.99
C ASN A 711 -1.68 5.38 -23.61
N PRO A 712 -1.41 4.25 -24.28
CA PRO A 712 -0.11 3.92 -24.84
C PRO A 712 0.44 4.98 -25.81
N VAL A 713 -0.41 5.56 -26.69
CA VAL A 713 0.10 6.56 -27.67
C VAL A 713 0.45 7.90 -27.05
N THR A 714 -0.21 8.28 -25.95
CA THR A 714 0.18 9.51 -25.23
C THR A 714 1.45 9.31 -24.44
N TYR A 715 1.63 8.13 -23.84
CA TYR A 715 2.82 7.83 -23.05
C TYR A 715 4.07 7.70 -23.91
N THR A 716 4.00 7.01 -25.03
CA THR A 716 5.10 6.89 -26.01
C THR A 716 5.39 8.20 -26.78
N GLY A 717 4.47 9.17 -26.65
CA GLY A 717 4.56 10.45 -27.37
C GLY A 717 4.30 10.34 -28.89
N VAL A 718 3.87 9.18 -29.39
CA VAL A 718 3.56 9.01 -30.83
C VAL A 718 2.31 9.79 -31.23
N PHE A 719 1.43 10.10 -30.27
CA PHE A 719 0.21 10.84 -30.56
C PHE A 719 0.46 12.27 -31.09
N SER A 720 1.60 12.86 -30.76
CA SER A 720 1.97 14.18 -31.30
C SER A 720 2.18 14.11 -32.82
N GLU A 721 2.91 13.12 -33.30
CA GLU A 721 3.13 12.91 -34.73
C GLU A 721 1.85 12.52 -35.48
N ILE A 722 0.94 11.74 -34.83
CA ILE A 722 -0.36 11.41 -35.40
C ILE A 722 -1.21 12.68 -35.55
N ARG A 723 -1.25 13.55 -34.54
CA ARG A 723 -1.97 14.83 -34.62
C ARG A 723 -1.42 15.73 -35.71
N ASP A 724 -0.10 15.82 -35.83
CA ASP A 724 0.56 16.60 -36.88
C ASP A 724 0.19 16.06 -38.28
N LEU A 725 0.12 14.74 -38.44
CA LEU A 725 -0.32 14.10 -39.68
C LEU A 725 -1.75 14.50 -40.04
N PHE A 726 -2.68 14.47 -39.05
CA PHE A 726 -4.09 14.85 -39.30
C PHE A 726 -4.22 16.33 -39.65
N THR A 727 -3.34 17.23 -39.19
CA THR A 727 -3.38 18.66 -39.60
C THR A 727 -2.97 18.86 -41.05
N GLN A 728 -2.26 17.90 -41.65
CA GLN A 728 -1.84 17.98 -43.06
C GLN A 728 -2.96 17.56 -44.04
N MET A 729 -4.04 16.99 -43.52
CA MET A 729 -5.18 16.57 -44.39
C MET A 729 -5.84 17.78 -45.03
N PRO A 730 -6.36 17.59 -46.27
CA PRO A 730 -7.03 18.68 -47.00
C PRO A 730 -8.15 19.36 -46.21
N GLU A 731 -9.02 18.60 -45.56
CA GLU A 731 -10.11 19.11 -44.74
C GLU A 731 -9.62 19.93 -43.56
N SER A 732 -8.50 19.51 -42.91
CA SER A 732 -7.88 20.25 -41.84
C SER A 732 -7.31 21.60 -42.27
N LYS A 733 -6.68 21.61 -43.46
CA LYS A 733 -6.12 22.85 -44.03
C LYS A 733 -7.23 23.84 -44.42
N ILE A 734 -8.29 23.37 -45.05
CA ILE A 734 -9.45 24.18 -45.42
C ILE A 734 -10.10 24.83 -44.18
N ARG A 735 -10.23 24.05 -43.09
CA ARG A 735 -10.86 24.51 -41.84
C ARG A 735 -9.90 25.21 -40.87
N GLY A 736 -8.61 25.31 -41.22
CA GLY A 736 -7.58 25.93 -40.37
C GLY A 736 -7.33 25.19 -39.07
N TYR A 737 -7.50 23.85 -39.05
CA TYR A 737 -7.34 23.04 -37.86
C TYR A 737 -5.85 22.91 -37.48
N LYS A 738 -5.54 23.19 -36.21
CA LYS A 738 -4.21 23.05 -35.61
C LYS A 738 -4.09 21.74 -34.84
N PRO A 739 -2.88 21.25 -34.45
CA PRO A 739 -2.71 19.98 -33.72
C PRO A 739 -3.54 19.86 -32.45
N GLY A 740 -3.86 21.00 -31.78
CA GLY A 740 -4.72 21.02 -30.59
C GLY A 740 -6.15 20.54 -30.88
N ARG A 741 -6.67 20.68 -32.13
CA ARG A 741 -7.99 20.19 -32.51
C ARG A 741 -8.11 18.67 -32.39
N PHE A 742 -7.04 17.94 -32.68
CA PHE A 742 -6.98 16.49 -32.60
C PHE A 742 -6.51 15.97 -31.22
N SER A 743 -6.44 16.86 -30.21
CA SER A 743 -6.12 16.48 -28.84
C SER A 743 -7.42 16.29 -28.04
N PHE A 744 -7.59 15.12 -27.43
CA PHE A 744 -8.72 14.89 -26.51
C PHE A 744 -8.52 15.57 -25.13
N ASN A 745 -7.34 16.14 -24.84
CA ASN A 745 -7.05 16.88 -23.60
C ASN A 745 -7.35 18.38 -23.71
N VAL A 746 -7.50 18.93 -24.93
CA VAL A 746 -7.64 20.36 -25.17
C VAL A 746 -9.05 20.66 -25.66
N LYS A 747 -9.66 21.75 -25.17
CA LYS A 747 -10.97 22.23 -25.64
C LYS A 747 -10.96 22.55 -27.15
N GLY A 748 -12.09 22.37 -27.80
CA GLY A 748 -12.33 22.71 -29.20
C GLY A 748 -12.53 21.52 -30.12
N GLY A 749 -11.80 20.40 -29.94
CA GLY A 749 -11.99 19.18 -30.75
C GLY A 749 -12.50 17.99 -29.99
N ARG A 750 -12.41 17.99 -28.70
CA ARG A 750 -12.88 16.91 -27.81
C ARG A 750 -14.39 16.94 -27.59
N CYS A 751 -14.95 15.84 -27.17
CA CYS A 751 -16.29 15.79 -26.61
C CYS A 751 -16.30 16.52 -25.26
N GLU A 752 -17.09 17.57 -25.11
CA GLU A 752 -17.11 18.35 -23.86
C GLU A 752 -17.90 17.64 -22.75
N THR A 753 -18.82 16.71 -23.06
CA THR A 753 -19.60 15.94 -22.08
C THR A 753 -18.70 15.03 -21.23
N CYS A 754 -17.75 14.31 -21.84
CA CYS A 754 -16.78 13.45 -21.15
C CYS A 754 -15.39 14.08 -21.08
N GLU A 755 -15.28 15.33 -21.52
CA GLU A 755 -14.01 16.07 -21.59
C GLU A 755 -12.88 15.29 -22.30
N GLY A 756 -13.20 14.50 -23.31
CA GLY A 756 -12.27 13.69 -24.07
C GLY A 756 -11.87 12.35 -23.44
N ALA A 757 -12.45 11.99 -22.30
CA ALA A 757 -12.17 10.69 -21.66
C ALA A 757 -12.81 9.51 -22.42
N GLY A 758 -13.92 9.75 -23.14
CA GLY A 758 -14.72 8.69 -23.77
C GLY A 758 -15.65 7.98 -22.79
N LEU A 759 -15.36 8.08 -21.51
CA LEU A 759 -16.09 7.48 -20.39
C LEU A 759 -16.53 8.57 -19.42
N ARG A 760 -17.57 8.31 -18.64
CA ARG A 760 -17.99 9.14 -17.51
C ARG A 760 -17.81 8.34 -16.23
N LEU A 761 -17.21 8.96 -15.22
CA LEU A 761 -17.11 8.41 -13.88
C LEU A 761 -18.46 8.60 -13.18
N ILE A 762 -19.00 7.54 -12.60
CA ILE A 762 -20.09 7.56 -11.66
C ILE A 762 -19.50 7.23 -10.30
N GLU A 763 -19.36 8.25 -9.45
CA GLU A 763 -18.89 8.09 -8.08
C GLU A 763 -19.97 7.45 -7.24
N MET A 764 -19.64 6.39 -6.52
CA MET A 764 -20.53 5.67 -5.61
C MET A 764 -20.04 5.77 -4.17
N GLU A 765 -20.90 6.21 -3.24
CA GLU A 765 -20.51 6.44 -1.84
C GLU A 765 -20.07 5.15 -1.09
N PHE A 766 -20.63 3.99 -1.45
CA PHE A 766 -20.43 2.71 -0.75
C PHE A 766 -19.85 1.58 -1.61
N LEU A 767 -19.67 1.81 -2.91
CA LEU A 767 -19.14 0.84 -3.87
C LEU A 767 -17.98 1.45 -4.64
N PRO A 768 -17.14 0.65 -5.32
CA PRO A 768 -16.14 1.16 -6.24
C PRO A 768 -16.78 2.01 -7.33
N ASP A 769 -16.10 3.11 -7.68
CA ASP A 769 -16.50 3.97 -8.77
C ASP A 769 -16.61 3.21 -10.09
N VAL A 770 -17.64 3.50 -10.88
CA VAL A 770 -17.91 2.84 -12.16
C VAL A 770 -17.71 3.81 -13.32
N TYR A 771 -17.01 3.35 -14.34
CA TYR A 771 -16.86 4.07 -15.60
C TYR A 771 -17.89 3.56 -16.62
N VAL A 772 -18.73 4.47 -17.14
CA VAL A 772 -19.71 4.17 -18.19
C VAL A 772 -19.36 4.89 -19.50
N ILE A 773 -19.66 4.28 -20.63
CA ILE A 773 -19.44 4.89 -21.96
C ILE A 773 -20.21 6.20 -22.08
N CYS A 774 -19.56 7.25 -22.56
CA CYS A 774 -20.20 8.55 -22.78
C CYS A 774 -21.28 8.45 -23.85
N GLU A 775 -22.52 8.73 -23.51
CA GLU A 775 -23.66 8.68 -24.40
C GLU A 775 -23.55 9.63 -25.61
N THR A 776 -22.94 10.81 -25.42
CA THR A 776 -22.80 11.85 -26.46
C THR A 776 -21.81 11.43 -27.55
N CYS A 777 -20.63 10.96 -27.19
CA CYS A 777 -19.61 10.57 -28.16
C CYS A 777 -19.50 9.06 -28.37
N LYS A 778 -20.23 8.25 -27.63
CA LYS A 778 -20.24 6.78 -27.71
C LYS A 778 -18.83 6.20 -27.66
N GLY A 779 -18.02 6.69 -26.71
CA GLY A 779 -16.61 6.27 -26.53
C GLY A 779 -15.60 6.98 -27.45
N LYS A 780 -16.00 7.69 -28.49
CA LYS A 780 -15.13 8.25 -29.55
C LYS A 780 -14.25 9.43 -29.11
N ARG A 781 -14.43 9.98 -27.91
CA ARG A 781 -13.61 11.05 -27.30
C ARG A 781 -13.69 12.43 -27.95
N TYR A 782 -14.13 12.54 -29.22
CA TYR A 782 -14.14 13.77 -30.03
C TYR A 782 -15.55 14.20 -30.40
N ASN A 783 -15.66 15.47 -30.79
CA ASN A 783 -16.87 15.98 -31.41
C ASN A 783 -16.97 15.52 -32.88
N ARG A 784 -18.18 15.63 -33.46
CA ARG A 784 -18.49 15.18 -34.80
C ARG A 784 -17.61 15.79 -35.88
N GLU A 785 -17.37 17.10 -35.79
CA GLU A 785 -16.58 17.83 -36.78
C GLU A 785 -15.12 17.37 -36.86
N THR A 786 -14.51 17.04 -35.74
CA THR A 786 -13.13 16.50 -35.67
C THR A 786 -13.06 15.10 -36.29
N LEU A 787 -14.12 14.28 -36.13
CA LEU A 787 -14.21 12.92 -36.66
C LEU A 787 -14.45 12.88 -38.20
N GLU A 788 -14.84 13.99 -38.82
CA GLU A 788 -14.96 14.10 -40.27
C GLU A 788 -13.61 14.08 -40.98
N VAL A 789 -12.53 14.56 -40.33
CA VAL A 789 -11.17 14.52 -40.91
C VAL A 789 -10.67 13.09 -40.93
N ARG A 790 -10.24 12.62 -42.06
CA ARG A 790 -9.81 11.24 -42.28
C ARG A 790 -8.45 11.14 -42.96
N PHE A 791 -7.62 10.18 -42.47
CA PHE A 791 -6.42 9.73 -43.14
C PHE A 791 -6.57 8.25 -43.54
N LYS A 792 -6.35 7.93 -44.83
CA LYS A 792 -6.62 6.59 -45.39
C LYS A 792 -8.02 6.06 -44.98
N GLY A 793 -9.04 6.94 -44.98
CA GLY A 793 -10.43 6.60 -44.63
C GLY A 793 -10.76 6.47 -43.14
N LYS A 794 -9.78 6.61 -42.26
CA LYS A 794 -9.92 6.48 -40.79
C LYS A 794 -9.89 7.85 -40.10
N SER A 795 -10.78 8.08 -39.14
CA SER A 795 -10.78 9.24 -38.26
C SER A 795 -9.71 9.07 -37.16
N VAL A 796 -9.40 10.14 -36.43
CA VAL A 796 -8.47 10.06 -35.27
C VAL A 796 -8.98 9.10 -34.17
N SER A 797 -10.26 8.94 -33.97
CA SER A 797 -10.84 7.94 -33.05
C SER A 797 -10.61 6.53 -33.56
N ASP A 798 -10.90 6.27 -34.86
CA ASP A 798 -10.66 4.95 -35.47
C ASP A 798 -9.19 4.53 -35.37
N VAL A 799 -8.26 5.48 -35.44
CA VAL A 799 -6.83 5.24 -35.23
C VAL A 799 -6.51 4.88 -33.77
N LEU A 800 -7.15 5.52 -32.80
CA LEU A 800 -6.99 5.17 -31.40
C LEU A 800 -7.54 3.78 -31.07
N ASP A 801 -8.58 3.35 -31.77
CA ASP A 801 -9.21 2.03 -31.61
C ASP A 801 -8.44 0.89 -32.32
N MET A 802 -7.48 1.23 -33.23
CA MET A 802 -6.63 0.23 -33.85
C MET A 802 -5.73 -0.46 -32.85
N THR A 803 -5.52 -1.76 -33.03
CA THR A 803 -4.44 -2.48 -32.35
C THR A 803 -3.07 -2.00 -32.81
N VAL A 804 -2.04 -2.18 -31.99
CA VAL A 804 -0.64 -1.86 -32.36
C VAL A 804 -0.25 -2.57 -33.65
N GLU A 805 -0.62 -3.85 -33.81
CA GLU A 805 -0.34 -4.65 -35.02
C GLU A 805 -0.99 -4.05 -36.28
N GLU A 806 -2.26 -3.65 -36.18
CA GLU A 806 -2.96 -2.97 -37.28
C GLU A 806 -2.32 -1.62 -37.61
N ALA A 807 -1.90 -0.88 -36.58
CA ALA A 807 -1.30 0.42 -36.74
C ALA A 807 0.10 0.35 -37.39
N VAL A 808 0.88 -0.69 -37.14
CA VAL A 808 2.16 -0.95 -37.83
C VAL A 808 1.93 -1.00 -39.35
N THR A 809 0.94 -1.80 -39.79
CA THR A 809 0.58 -1.90 -41.21
C THR A 809 -0.01 -0.59 -41.76
N PHE A 810 -0.89 0.07 -40.99
CA PHE A 810 -1.56 1.31 -41.41
C PHE A 810 -0.57 2.48 -41.63
N PHE A 811 0.46 2.60 -40.75
CA PHE A 811 1.46 3.65 -40.79
C PHE A 811 2.79 3.25 -41.46
N GLU A 812 2.84 2.17 -42.24
CA GLU A 812 4.06 1.66 -42.92
C GLU A 812 4.85 2.75 -43.66
N ASN A 813 4.15 3.74 -44.28
CA ASN A 813 4.72 4.84 -45.01
C ASN A 813 4.94 6.11 -44.17
N GLN A 814 4.90 6.01 -42.83
CA GLN A 814 5.10 7.13 -41.91
C GLN A 814 6.23 6.82 -40.90
N PRO A 815 7.51 6.97 -41.32
CA PRO A 815 8.66 6.46 -40.55
C PRO A 815 8.77 6.97 -39.11
N ARG A 816 8.34 8.23 -38.84
CA ARG A 816 8.37 8.82 -37.49
C ARG A 816 7.35 8.18 -36.55
N ILE A 817 6.17 7.84 -37.07
CA ILE A 817 5.09 7.17 -36.33
C ILE A 817 5.45 5.69 -36.20
N LEU A 818 5.80 5.04 -37.30
CA LEU A 818 6.10 3.61 -37.38
C LEU A 818 7.17 3.21 -36.38
N ARG A 819 8.31 3.93 -36.29
CA ARG A 819 9.40 3.62 -35.37
C ARG A 819 8.93 3.49 -33.90
N LYS A 820 8.00 4.33 -33.46
CA LYS A 820 7.50 4.31 -32.08
C LYS A 820 6.43 3.23 -31.86
N ILE A 821 5.62 2.94 -32.89
CA ILE A 821 4.60 1.88 -32.79
C ILE A 821 5.26 0.51 -32.87
N ASP A 822 6.31 0.37 -33.68
CA ASP A 822 7.04 -0.87 -33.86
C ASP A 822 7.72 -1.34 -32.58
N THR A 823 8.27 -0.42 -31.77
CA THR A 823 8.78 -0.78 -30.44
C THR A 823 7.72 -1.33 -29.49
N LEU A 824 6.44 -0.92 -29.62
CA LEU A 824 5.33 -1.53 -28.84
C LEU A 824 5.04 -2.95 -29.32
N ASN A 825 5.16 -3.20 -30.63
CA ASN A 825 5.00 -4.53 -31.20
C ASN A 825 6.17 -5.46 -30.80
N ASP A 826 7.40 -4.96 -30.83
CA ASP A 826 8.61 -5.71 -30.43
C ASP A 826 8.56 -6.22 -28.98
N VAL A 827 7.94 -5.48 -28.07
CA VAL A 827 7.76 -5.93 -26.68
C VAL A 827 6.54 -6.83 -26.48
N GLY A 828 5.92 -7.34 -27.57
CA GLY A 828 4.79 -8.25 -27.52
C GLY A 828 3.44 -7.61 -27.18
N LEU A 829 3.27 -6.31 -27.43
CA LEU A 829 2.01 -5.57 -27.21
C LEU A 829 1.21 -5.33 -28.50
N GLY A 830 1.41 -6.16 -29.54
CA GLY A 830 0.69 -6.06 -30.80
C GLY A 830 -0.83 -6.04 -30.67
N TYR A 831 -1.37 -6.70 -29.68
CA TYR A 831 -2.80 -6.89 -29.44
C TYR A 831 -3.52 -5.73 -28.74
N ILE A 832 -2.81 -4.85 -28.00
CA ILE A 832 -3.45 -3.73 -27.30
C ILE A 832 -3.87 -2.64 -28.28
N SER A 833 -4.96 -1.91 -27.98
CA SER A 833 -5.36 -0.75 -28.77
C SER A 833 -4.49 0.46 -28.46
N LEU A 834 -4.16 1.26 -29.48
CA LEU A 834 -3.36 2.47 -29.34
C LEU A 834 -3.95 3.45 -28.29
N GLY A 835 -5.26 3.58 -28.26
CA GLY A 835 -6.00 4.43 -27.33
C GLY A 835 -6.51 3.72 -26.07
N GLN A 836 -6.07 2.47 -25.76
CA GLN A 836 -6.51 1.73 -24.58
C GLN A 836 -6.27 2.54 -23.32
N HIS A 837 -7.25 2.60 -22.42
CA HIS A 837 -7.13 3.36 -21.18
C HIS A 837 -6.03 2.78 -20.29
N ALA A 838 -5.19 3.63 -19.71
CA ALA A 838 -4.11 3.20 -18.80
C ALA A 838 -4.63 2.40 -17.60
N THR A 839 -5.86 2.68 -17.15
CA THR A 839 -6.51 2.00 -16.02
C THR A 839 -6.95 0.57 -16.32
N THR A 840 -7.05 0.19 -17.61
CA THR A 840 -7.43 -1.16 -18.04
C THR A 840 -6.23 -2.04 -18.37
N LEU A 841 -5.02 -1.46 -18.43
CA LEU A 841 -3.79 -2.23 -18.64
C LEU A 841 -3.43 -3.03 -17.39
N SER A 842 -2.93 -4.25 -17.58
CA SER A 842 -2.29 -5.02 -16.51
C SER A 842 -0.95 -4.37 -16.12
N GLY A 843 -0.42 -4.73 -14.94
CA GLY A 843 0.88 -4.24 -14.48
C GLY A 843 2.00 -4.54 -15.47
N GLY A 844 2.04 -5.77 -16.01
CA GLY A 844 3.02 -6.19 -17.01
C GLY A 844 2.86 -5.47 -18.36
N GLU A 845 1.63 -5.19 -18.82
CA GLU A 845 1.40 -4.39 -20.03
C GLU A 845 1.88 -2.96 -19.86
N ALA A 846 1.58 -2.32 -18.71
CA ALA A 846 2.04 -0.97 -18.39
C ALA A 846 3.58 -0.90 -18.37
N GLN A 847 4.23 -1.89 -17.78
CA GLN A 847 5.68 -2.01 -17.74
C GLN A 847 6.29 -2.15 -19.14
N ARG A 848 5.70 -2.99 -20.00
CA ARG A 848 6.16 -3.15 -21.40
C ARG A 848 5.95 -1.88 -22.23
N VAL A 849 4.88 -1.09 -22.02
CA VAL A 849 4.71 0.23 -22.64
C VAL A 849 5.83 1.20 -22.21
N LYS A 850 6.23 1.18 -20.94
CA LYS A 850 7.35 1.99 -20.44
C LYS A 850 8.65 1.57 -21.12
N LEU A 851 8.93 0.26 -21.19
CA LEU A 851 10.10 -0.29 -21.85
C LEU A 851 10.15 0.09 -23.34
N ALA A 852 9.04 -0.08 -24.08
CA ALA A 852 8.92 0.32 -25.48
C ALA A 852 9.22 1.82 -25.68
N THR A 853 8.75 2.65 -24.75
CA THR A 853 9.01 4.10 -24.81
C THR A 853 10.50 4.41 -24.73
N GLU A 854 11.22 3.76 -23.82
CA GLU A 854 12.67 3.96 -23.68
C GLU A 854 13.44 3.39 -24.87
N LEU A 855 13.05 2.23 -25.40
CA LEU A 855 13.62 1.64 -26.61
C LEU A 855 13.48 2.54 -27.85
N SER A 856 12.42 3.33 -27.93
CA SER A 856 12.18 4.26 -29.04
C SER A 856 13.11 5.47 -29.03
N LYS A 857 13.79 5.76 -27.91
CA LYS A 857 14.71 6.89 -27.74
C LYS A 857 16.10 6.56 -28.28
N ARG A 858 16.94 7.60 -28.49
CA ARG A 858 18.34 7.42 -28.91
C ARG A 858 19.12 6.85 -27.72
N ASP A 859 19.82 5.78 -27.96
CA ASP A 859 20.63 5.05 -27.01
C ASP A 859 22.08 5.57 -26.99
N THR A 860 22.69 5.61 -25.81
CA THR A 860 24.09 6.04 -25.59
C THR A 860 25.03 4.87 -25.32
N GLY A 861 24.52 3.68 -25.03
CA GLY A 861 25.29 2.50 -24.65
C GLY A 861 25.86 2.55 -23.23
N LYS A 862 25.46 3.53 -22.38
CA LYS A 862 25.89 3.68 -20.97
C LYS A 862 24.72 3.88 -20.01
N THR A 863 23.54 3.44 -20.40
CA THR A 863 22.33 3.54 -19.59
C THR A 863 22.21 2.34 -18.67
N LEU A 864 21.87 2.57 -17.38
CA LEU A 864 21.48 1.52 -16.44
C LEU A 864 19.95 1.41 -16.44
N TYR A 865 19.44 0.27 -16.89
CA TYR A 865 18.02 -0.09 -16.80
C TYR A 865 17.79 -0.93 -15.54
N ILE A 866 16.83 -0.53 -14.73
CA ILE A 866 16.38 -1.27 -13.54
C ILE A 866 14.95 -1.73 -13.80
N LEU A 867 14.72 -3.04 -13.84
CA LEU A 867 13.40 -3.64 -14.07
C LEU A 867 12.97 -4.44 -12.84
N ASP A 868 11.72 -4.26 -12.42
CA ASP A 868 11.14 -4.96 -11.27
C ASP A 868 10.13 -6.00 -11.76
N GLU A 869 10.46 -7.29 -11.60
CA GLU A 869 9.64 -8.45 -11.97
C GLU A 869 9.00 -8.32 -13.37
N PRO A 870 9.79 -8.14 -14.45
CA PRO A 870 9.25 -7.87 -15.77
C PRO A 870 8.51 -9.05 -16.42
N THR A 871 8.57 -10.26 -15.83
CA THR A 871 7.84 -11.44 -16.31
C THR A 871 6.43 -11.59 -15.74
N THR A 872 6.00 -10.66 -14.89
CA THR A 872 4.68 -10.68 -14.28
C THR A 872 3.56 -10.78 -15.32
N GLY A 873 2.70 -11.78 -15.19
CA GLY A 873 1.57 -12.02 -16.12
C GLY A 873 1.97 -12.46 -17.53
N LEU A 874 3.18 -12.92 -17.73
CA LEU A 874 3.67 -13.37 -19.03
C LEU A 874 3.64 -14.89 -19.19
N HIS A 875 3.14 -15.33 -20.33
CA HIS A 875 3.28 -16.69 -20.79
C HIS A 875 4.73 -16.98 -21.26
N PHE A 876 5.18 -18.23 -21.29
CA PHE A 876 6.53 -18.64 -21.71
C PHE A 876 6.96 -18.01 -23.05
N GLN A 877 6.07 -17.93 -24.02
CA GLN A 877 6.35 -17.30 -25.31
C GLN A 877 6.61 -15.79 -25.18
N ASP A 878 5.85 -15.09 -24.35
CA ASP A 878 6.02 -13.66 -24.09
C ASP A 878 7.35 -13.40 -23.35
N ILE A 879 7.75 -14.31 -22.44
CA ILE A 879 9.05 -14.26 -21.74
C ILE A 879 10.20 -14.37 -22.73
N SER A 880 10.09 -15.27 -23.74
CA SER A 880 11.12 -15.37 -24.79
C SER A 880 11.30 -14.06 -25.55
N HIS A 881 10.20 -13.42 -25.97
CA HIS A 881 10.26 -12.12 -26.65
C HIS A 881 10.85 -11.02 -25.77
N LEU A 882 10.48 -10.99 -24.48
CA LEU A 882 11.04 -10.04 -23.52
C LEU A 882 12.56 -10.23 -23.37
N LEU A 883 13.03 -11.46 -23.25
CA LEU A 883 14.46 -11.78 -23.17
C LEU A 883 15.22 -11.28 -24.40
N ASP A 884 14.69 -11.48 -25.61
CA ASP A 884 15.31 -10.99 -26.84
C ASP A 884 15.48 -9.46 -26.80
N VAL A 885 14.50 -8.74 -26.25
CA VAL A 885 14.56 -7.29 -26.09
C VAL A 885 15.62 -6.89 -25.07
N LEU A 886 15.68 -7.55 -23.92
CA LEU A 886 16.65 -7.25 -22.86
C LEU A 886 18.09 -7.55 -23.34
N GLN A 887 18.28 -8.67 -24.04
CA GLN A 887 19.57 -9.02 -24.63
C GLN A 887 20.05 -7.99 -25.66
N LYS A 888 19.16 -7.50 -26.54
CA LYS A 888 19.46 -6.42 -27.49
C LYS A 888 19.89 -5.12 -26.81
N LEU A 889 19.33 -4.79 -25.63
CA LEU A 889 19.75 -3.63 -24.85
C LEU A 889 21.19 -3.77 -24.35
N VAL A 890 21.53 -4.97 -23.83
CA VAL A 890 22.88 -5.26 -23.34
C VAL A 890 23.89 -5.29 -24.49
N ASP A 891 23.54 -5.85 -25.66
CA ASP A 891 24.38 -5.92 -26.84
C ASP A 891 24.77 -4.52 -27.37
N LYS A 892 23.96 -3.50 -27.08
CA LYS A 892 24.27 -2.09 -27.37
C LYS A 892 25.19 -1.42 -26.34
N GLY A 893 25.66 -2.16 -25.32
CA GLY A 893 26.59 -1.68 -24.29
C GLY A 893 25.89 -1.23 -22.98
N ASN A 894 24.56 -1.24 -22.90
CA ASN A 894 23.83 -0.86 -21.70
C ASN A 894 23.94 -1.92 -20.59
N THR A 895 23.67 -1.50 -19.37
CA THR A 895 23.56 -2.40 -18.23
C THR A 895 22.09 -2.65 -17.91
N VAL A 896 21.70 -3.90 -17.80
CA VAL A 896 20.33 -4.29 -17.44
C VAL A 896 20.36 -5.02 -16.10
N LEU A 897 19.71 -4.42 -15.10
CA LEU A 897 19.56 -4.97 -13.77
C LEU A 897 18.08 -5.36 -13.56
N VAL A 898 17.82 -6.63 -13.33
CA VAL A 898 16.48 -7.17 -13.20
C VAL A 898 16.29 -7.80 -11.82
N ILE A 899 15.23 -7.42 -11.12
CA ILE A 899 14.78 -8.15 -9.92
C ILE A 899 13.82 -9.23 -10.41
N GLU A 900 14.11 -10.51 -10.17
CA GLU A 900 13.30 -11.60 -10.73
C GLU A 900 13.26 -12.86 -9.88
N HIS A 901 12.17 -13.61 -10.10
CA HIS A 901 11.94 -14.95 -9.52
C HIS A 901 11.76 -16.04 -10.58
N ASN A 902 11.52 -15.65 -11.82
CA ASN A 902 11.33 -16.58 -12.93
C ASN A 902 12.66 -17.25 -13.32
N MET A 903 12.71 -18.58 -13.31
CA MET A 903 13.93 -19.34 -13.56
C MET A 903 14.46 -19.22 -15.00
N ASP A 904 13.59 -18.96 -15.98
CA ASP A 904 13.99 -18.76 -17.37
C ASP A 904 14.78 -17.46 -17.56
N ILE A 905 14.39 -16.39 -16.86
CA ILE A 905 15.14 -15.12 -16.82
C ILE A 905 16.46 -15.32 -16.06
N ILE A 906 16.41 -15.95 -14.90
CA ILE A 906 17.57 -16.13 -14.02
C ILE A 906 18.67 -16.94 -14.72
N LYS A 907 18.32 -18.08 -15.40
CA LYS A 907 19.31 -18.87 -16.15
C LYS A 907 19.91 -18.11 -17.35
N SER A 908 19.16 -17.12 -17.88
CA SER A 908 19.56 -16.32 -19.05
C SER A 908 20.45 -15.13 -18.68
N ALA A 909 20.59 -14.79 -17.39
CA ALA A 909 21.43 -13.71 -16.91
C ALA A 909 22.92 -14.00 -17.11
N ASP A 910 23.73 -12.94 -17.28
CA ASP A 910 25.19 -13.04 -17.30
C ASP A 910 25.74 -13.16 -15.87
N TYR A 911 25.08 -12.48 -14.91
CA TYR A 911 25.49 -12.46 -13.51
C TYR A 911 24.27 -12.47 -12.57
N ILE A 912 24.35 -13.19 -11.49
CA ILE A 912 23.29 -13.27 -10.46
C ILE A 912 23.83 -12.76 -9.16
N ILE A 913 22.98 -12.05 -8.41
CA ILE A 913 23.23 -11.64 -7.03
C ILE A 913 22.02 -12.09 -6.20
N ASP A 914 22.24 -13.10 -5.34
CA ASP A 914 21.18 -13.75 -4.56
C ASP A 914 21.19 -13.26 -3.11
N LEU A 915 20.04 -12.67 -2.67
CA LEU A 915 19.83 -12.17 -1.33
C LEU A 915 19.08 -13.17 -0.45
N GLY A 916 19.52 -13.28 0.80
CA GLY A 916 18.91 -14.18 1.75
C GLY A 916 19.55 -14.11 3.13
N PRO A 917 19.60 -15.25 3.86
CA PRO A 917 19.07 -16.56 3.49
C PRO A 917 17.55 -16.68 3.55
N GLU A 918 16.88 -15.88 4.41
CA GLU A 918 15.44 -15.89 4.65
C GLU A 918 14.86 -14.48 4.44
N GLY A 919 13.55 -14.31 4.65
CA GLY A 919 12.89 -13.01 4.68
C GLY A 919 13.02 -12.30 6.04
N GLY A 920 12.72 -10.99 6.07
CA GLY A 920 12.68 -10.18 7.28
C GLY A 920 14.05 -10.06 7.98
N GLU A 921 14.08 -10.11 9.31
CA GLU A 921 15.31 -9.93 10.12
C GLU A 921 16.41 -10.96 9.83
N LYS A 922 16.03 -12.14 9.36
CA LYS A 922 16.97 -13.20 9.01
C LYS A 922 17.55 -13.04 7.60
N GLY A 923 17.00 -12.13 6.80
CA GLY A 923 17.48 -11.79 5.46
C GLY A 923 18.55 -10.71 5.45
N GLY A 924 18.62 -9.96 4.37
CA GLY A 924 19.41 -8.75 4.24
C GLY A 924 20.90 -8.97 4.01
N GLN A 925 21.29 -10.10 3.44
CA GLN A 925 22.68 -10.43 3.09
C GLN A 925 22.75 -10.96 1.65
N ILE A 926 23.87 -10.74 0.96
CA ILE A 926 24.18 -11.45 -0.28
C ILE A 926 24.74 -12.82 0.11
N ILE A 927 24.07 -13.89 -0.30
CA ILE A 927 24.42 -15.28 0.02
C ILE A 927 25.16 -15.98 -1.13
N ALA A 928 24.91 -15.55 -2.35
CA ALA A 928 25.60 -16.04 -3.53
C ALA A 928 25.70 -14.95 -4.59
N GLN A 929 26.77 -14.96 -5.35
CA GLN A 929 26.94 -14.10 -6.52
C GLN A 929 27.87 -14.78 -7.53
N GLY A 930 27.61 -14.58 -8.82
CA GLY A 930 28.37 -15.21 -9.89
C GLY A 930 27.50 -15.50 -11.12
N THR A 931 28.01 -16.34 -12.01
CA THR A 931 27.23 -16.85 -13.13
C THR A 931 26.10 -17.78 -12.64
N PRO A 932 25.07 -18.05 -13.45
CA PRO A 932 24.02 -19.02 -13.09
C PRO A 932 24.58 -20.37 -12.65
N GLU A 933 25.62 -20.84 -13.32
CA GLU A 933 26.29 -22.12 -13.02
C GLU A 933 26.96 -22.08 -11.63
N GLU A 934 27.67 -20.97 -11.30
CA GLU A 934 28.33 -20.82 -10.00
C GLU A 934 27.32 -20.72 -8.84
N VAL A 935 26.22 -19.98 -9.03
CA VAL A 935 25.16 -19.87 -8.03
C VAL A 935 24.43 -21.20 -7.83
N SER A 936 24.25 -22.01 -8.88
CA SER A 936 23.56 -23.31 -8.81
C SER A 936 24.27 -24.33 -7.91
N ILE A 937 25.57 -24.18 -7.69
CA ILE A 937 26.40 -25.07 -6.87
C ILE A 937 26.38 -24.63 -5.39
N ASN A 938 25.98 -23.37 -5.09
CA ASN A 938 26.00 -22.86 -3.73
C ASN A 938 24.86 -23.45 -2.88
N PRO A 939 25.16 -24.26 -1.83
CA PRO A 939 24.14 -24.94 -1.03
C PRO A 939 23.32 -23.97 -0.16
N ALA A 940 23.82 -22.76 0.10
CA ALA A 940 23.12 -21.75 0.90
C ALA A 940 22.03 -21.03 0.11
N SER A 941 22.11 -21.05 -1.24
CA SER A 941 21.18 -20.40 -2.15
C SER A 941 19.95 -21.27 -2.41
N TYR A 942 18.77 -20.79 -2.02
CA TYR A 942 17.52 -21.42 -2.44
C TYR A 942 17.32 -21.28 -3.95
N THR A 943 17.58 -20.10 -4.51
CA THR A 943 17.55 -19.86 -5.96
C THR A 943 18.47 -20.83 -6.69
N GLY A 944 19.69 -21.06 -6.19
CA GLY A 944 20.65 -22.01 -6.77
C GLY A 944 20.15 -23.45 -6.81
N ARG A 945 19.41 -23.89 -5.80
CA ARG A 945 18.83 -25.25 -5.75
C ARG A 945 17.80 -25.48 -6.86
N PHE A 946 16.90 -24.51 -7.10
CA PHE A 946 15.92 -24.59 -8.18
C PHE A 946 16.58 -24.41 -9.55
N LEU A 947 17.53 -23.48 -9.66
CA LEU A 947 18.27 -23.23 -10.89
C LEU A 947 19.04 -24.45 -11.36
N LYS A 948 19.59 -25.25 -10.46
CA LYS A 948 20.28 -26.51 -10.79
C LYS A 948 19.41 -27.46 -11.57
N GLN A 949 18.10 -27.53 -11.29
CA GLN A 949 17.15 -28.38 -11.98
C GLN A 949 16.84 -27.88 -13.41
N GLU A 950 16.95 -26.59 -13.66
CA GLU A 950 16.64 -25.96 -14.94
C GLU A 950 17.89 -25.82 -15.87
N LEU A 951 19.09 -26.02 -15.34
CA LEU A 951 20.35 -25.98 -16.09
C LEU A 951 20.78 -27.35 -16.65
N ILE A 952 20.10 -28.43 -16.22
CA ILE A 952 20.30 -29.80 -16.71
C ILE A 952 19.56 -29.95 -18.05
#